data_65fbc21810e0264f44a8d1a7a914ebf9
#
_entry.id   65fbc21810e0264f44a8d1a7a914ebf9
#
_cell.length_a   1.000
_cell.length_b   1.000
_cell.length_c   1.000
_cell.angle_alpha   90.00
_cell.angle_beta   90.00
_cell.angle_gamma   90.00
#
_symmetry.space_group_name_H-M   'P 1'
#
loop_
_entity.id
_entity.type
_entity.pdbx_description
1 polymer ?
#
loop_
_entity_poly.entity_id
_entity_poly.type
_entity_poly.pdbx_seq_one_letter_code
_entity_poly.pdbx_strand_id
1 'polypeptide(L)'
;MQNYTFYGAKLQKLFDFLHFFAIISQILYTFALMITLNIIFSACLATMTPEAEDSIRTERVKEVIVTSIGARQRIQNVQMGEESIQIEELTNTPQLFGEKDIIRSIQLLPGVKSESDASSSFQVRGGTSAQNQVLFDNAPIYNVGHAGGLFSTFNDDALAGATLYKGLLPAQYGGATSAVLDIVGRTGDKQKFHGGATIGILSAKGTLEGPIAKDKASFLVTARRTYMDLFLKLSPDFRHNTLYFYDVNARLDWTMSKRNQLFLTFFTGYDRTAVDKMVDIRWSNLMGSLKWLHHFNGGSNSQTTLYYSTYENDNGVDFVGMNLWYKGHIRQGSFRQDFNINIGNQNLRIGFQSSLLNVKSAEWQVVNKYDKEERRAWENAAWLNGDFRFSKALSISAGVRLNMFSPLGGSLYYDIDPNGNIDWYYNYKKWEIVTTHRVIEPRGSISIQPTEQTSIKLGYARTSQNIHALRNQSTSTPFDRYAISSNIFKPEVADQWSAGFFMMSADQKYDFSLEGYYKTIDNVLDYRDGKSFSSEIELERLILAGEGKSYGAEFCLRKNLGKLTGWIAYTLSWSRTRIDGVNNGEWYDANNDRRHDVNIVASLKLGKYWALNGAWVFNSGQAFTAPSSKYQVIDNWIYYYAERNGYRAPDYHRLDISASWTKKGRRVTNQWVFGIYNLYNRYNPYLITFEDSDNGARTRAEQISLFGIVPSISYNFKF
;
A
#
# COMPACT_ATOMS: atom_id res chain seq x y z
N MET A 1 12.88 -24.59 35.17
CA MET A 1 13.31 -23.21 35.44
C MET A 1 14.45 -22.71 34.53
N GLN A 2 15.44 -23.49 34.15
CA GLN A 2 16.52 -23.01 33.27
C GLN A 2 16.11 -22.70 31.80
N ASN A 3 14.99 -23.20 31.31
CA ASN A 3 14.58 -22.99 29.91
C ASN A 3 13.84 -21.66 29.65
N TYR A 4 13.21 -21.04 30.63
CA TYR A 4 12.44 -19.81 30.47
C TYR A 4 13.31 -18.54 30.47
N THR A 5 14.39 -18.50 31.23
CA THR A 5 15.40 -17.43 31.20
C THR A 5 16.13 -17.35 29.84
N PHE A 6 16.23 -18.48 29.13
CA PHE A 6 16.87 -18.54 27.81
C PHE A 6 15.96 -17.98 26.70
N TYR A 7 14.64 -18.06 26.85
CA TYR A 7 13.66 -17.47 25.92
C TYR A 7 13.63 -15.94 26.02
N GLY A 8 13.63 -15.40 27.24
CA GLY A 8 13.71 -13.98 27.49
C GLY A 8 14.96 -13.34 26.88
N ALA A 9 16.14 -13.95 27.06
CA ALA A 9 17.39 -13.45 26.51
C ALA A 9 17.48 -13.48 24.97
N LYS A 10 16.74 -14.38 24.31
CA LYS A 10 16.71 -14.45 22.84
C LYS A 10 15.69 -13.51 22.21
N LEU A 11 14.52 -13.35 22.83
CA LEU A 11 13.58 -12.27 22.50
C LEU A 11 14.24 -10.91 22.75
N GLN A 12 14.95 -10.73 23.85
CA GLN A 12 15.72 -9.53 24.15
C GLN A 12 16.68 -9.19 22.99
N LYS A 13 17.41 -10.17 22.44
CA LYS A 13 18.28 -9.95 21.27
C LYS A 13 17.52 -9.56 20.00
N LEU A 14 16.29 -10.04 19.81
CA LEU A 14 15.43 -9.62 18.71
C LEU A 14 14.91 -8.19 18.95
N PHE A 15 14.60 -7.84 20.19
CA PHE A 15 14.23 -6.49 20.60
C PHE A 15 15.44 -5.55 20.54
N ASP A 16 16.63 -6.00 20.94
CA ASP A 16 17.88 -5.25 20.78
C ASP A 16 18.20 -5.00 19.30
N PHE A 17 17.84 -5.92 18.40
CA PHE A 17 17.95 -5.72 16.95
C PHE A 17 16.94 -4.65 16.45
N LEU A 18 15.72 -4.59 16.98
CA LEU A 18 14.77 -3.52 16.69
C LEU A 18 15.21 -2.18 17.32
N HIS A 19 15.78 -2.22 18.52
CA HIS A 19 16.44 -1.05 19.17
C HIS A 19 17.67 -0.61 18.39
N PHE A 20 18.33 -1.50 17.67
CA PHE A 20 19.45 -1.21 16.77
C PHE A 20 19.04 -0.26 15.62
N PHE A 21 17.79 -0.27 15.14
CA PHE A 21 17.31 0.78 14.23
C PHE A 21 17.35 2.18 14.86
N ALA A 22 17.13 2.28 16.15
CA ALA A 22 17.30 3.54 16.87
C ALA A 22 18.80 3.92 17.01
N ILE A 23 19.67 2.94 17.21
CA ILE A 23 21.13 3.14 17.28
C ILE A 23 21.73 3.43 15.90
N ILE A 24 21.21 2.82 14.82
CA ILE A 24 21.59 3.15 13.43
C ILE A 24 21.36 4.64 13.16
N SER A 25 20.29 5.24 13.70
CA SER A 25 20.06 6.66 13.54
C SER A 25 21.21 7.52 14.11
N GLN A 26 21.83 7.08 15.19
CA GLN A 26 22.98 7.78 15.80
C GLN A 26 24.31 7.48 15.08
N ILE A 27 24.52 6.26 14.60
CA ILE A 27 25.72 5.87 13.85
C ILE A 27 25.73 6.49 12.46
N LEU A 28 24.57 6.53 11.77
CA LEU A 28 24.41 7.19 10.48
C LEU A 28 24.68 8.70 10.54
N TYR A 29 24.42 9.33 11.68
CA TYR A 29 24.75 10.74 11.91
C TYR A 29 26.25 11.01 11.79
N THR A 30 27.09 10.12 12.32
CA THR A 30 28.55 10.29 12.31
C THR A 30 29.18 9.87 10.97
N PHE A 31 28.64 8.85 10.29
CA PHE A 31 29.18 8.34 9.02
C PHE A 31 28.72 9.14 7.79
N ALA A 32 27.50 9.69 7.79
CA ALA A 32 27.02 10.54 6.70
C ALA A 32 27.94 11.76 6.48
N LEU A 33 28.51 12.29 7.56
CA LEU A 33 29.44 13.43 7.49
C LEU A 33 30.78 13.07 6.82
N MET A 34 31.28 11.85 6.98
CA MET A 34 32.57 11.40 6.42
C MET A 34 32.48 10.96 4.96
N ILE A 35 31.41 10.31 4.55
CA ILE A 35 31.23 9.82 3.15
C ILE A 35 30.89 10.98 2.22
N THR A 36 30.14 11.98 2.70
CA THR A 36 29.74 13.16 1.91
C THR A 36 30.95 13.98 1.45
N LEU A 37 31.99 14.08 2.26
CA LEU A 37 33.22 14.82 1.92
C LEU A 37 34.06 14.16 0.81
N ASN A 38 34.06 12.84 0.72
CA ASN A 38 34.84 12.11 -0.29
C ASN A 38 34.13 12.03 -1.67
N ILE A 39 32.79 12.01 -1.71
CA ILE A 39 32.01 11.93 -2.96
C ILE A 39 31.95 13.29 -3.66
N ILE A 40 31.95 14.39 -2.92
CA ILE A 40 31.96 15.76 -3.47
C ILE A 40 33.22 16.02 -4.31
N PHE A 41 34.36 15.44 -3.96
CA PHE A 41 35.64 15.65 -4.65
C PHE A 41 35.74 14.93 -6.00
N SER A 42 35.04 13.81 -6.19
CA SER A 42 35.11 13.01 -7.42
C SER A 42 34.13 13.49 -8.51
N ALA A 43 33.06 14.18 -8.17
CA ALA A 43 32.01 14.62 -9.10
C ALA A 43 32.35 15.96 -9.82
N CYS A 44 33.38 16.68 -9.38
CA CYS A 44 33.77 17.98 -9.98
C CYS A 44 34.59 17.87 -11.28
N LEU A 45 34.98 16.69 -11.73
CA LEU A 45 36.00 16.51 -12.80
C LEU A 45 35.49 16.16 -14.21
N ALA A 46 34.19 16.18 -14.48
CA ALA A 46 33.66 15.90 -15.83
C ALA A 46 33.02 17.13 -16.48
N THR A 47 33.85 17.96 -17.06
CA THR A 47 33.45 19.05 -18.00
C THR A 47 33.45 18.52 -19.41
N MET A 48 32.36 18.70 -20.19
CA MET A 48 32.34 18.49 -21.65
C MET A 48 31.49 19.55 -22.40
N THR A 49 31.86 19.76 -23.61
CA THR A 49 31.62 20.85 -24.56
C THR A 49 30.24 20.87 -25.25
N PRO A 50 29.77 21.99 -25.83
CA PRO A 50 28.38 22.19 -26.27
C PRO A 50 28.14 21.94 -27.76
N GLU A 51 26.92 21.49 -28.10
CA GLU A 51 26.35 21.59 -29.47
C GLU A 51 24.87 21.98 -29.49
N ALA A 52 24.43 22.56 -30.60
CA ALA A 52 23.30 23.44 -30.78
C ALA A 52 21.90 22.79 -30.83
N GLU A 53 20.88 23.59 -30.46
CA GLU A 53 19.44 23.28 -30.52
C GLU A 53 18.85 23.48 -31.92
N ASP A 54 17.89 22.62 -32.28
CA ASP A 54 16.84 22.94 -33.24
C ASP A 54 15.47 22.45 -32.76
N SER A 55 14.48 23.32 -32.86
CA SER A 55 13.15 23.14 -32.30
C SER A 55 12.14 22.70 -33.35
N ILE A 56 11.51 21.53 -33.16
CA ILE A 56 10.30 21.12 -33.88
C ILE A 56 9.24 20.67 -32.85
N ARG A 57 8.11 21.38 -32.86
CA ARG A 57 6.89 21.00 -32.09
C ARG A 57 6.24 19.80 -32.79
N THR A 58 6.23 18.65 -32.12
CA THR A 58 5.38 17.52 -32.47
C THR A 58 4.28 17.38 -31.43
N GLU A 59 3.03 17.40 -31.85
CA GLU A 59 1.90 17.09 -31.00
C GLU A 59 2.02 15.61 -30.54
N ARG A 60 2.28 15.40 -29.27
CA ARG A 60 2.31 14.07 -28.64
C ARG A 60 0.88 13.54 -28.60
N VAL A 61 0.64 12.37 -29.20
CA VAL A 61 -0.54 11.56 -28.93
C VAL A 61 -0.55 11.31 -27.40
N LYS A 62 -1.56 11.85 -26.74
CA LYS A 62 -1.67 11.77 -25.29
C LYS A 62 -1.89 10.30 -24.90
N GLU A 63 -0.86 9.66 -24.41
CA GLU A 63 -0.99 8.52 -23.50
C GLU A 63 -2.00 8.86 -22.40
N VAL A 64 -2.60 7.85 -21.78
CA VAL A 64 -3.35 8.07 -20.53
C VAL A 64 -2.37 8.61 -19.51
N ILE A 65 -2.13 9.90 -19.55
CA ILE A 65 -1.32 10.60 -18.56
C ILE A 65 -2.25 10.72 -17.36
N VAL A 66 -1.86 10.15 -16.23
CA VAL A 66 -2.43 10.50 -14.94
C VAL A 66 -2.16 11.99 -14.76
N THR A 67 -3.12 12.81 -15.11
CA THR A 67 -3.04 14.25 -14.81
C THR A 67 -3.50 14.43 -13.37
N SER A 68 -2.74 15.16 -12.56
CA SER A 68 -3.24 15.52 -11.23
C SER A 68 -4.64 16.15 -11.39
N ILE A 69 -5.56 15.70 -10.55
CA ILE A 69 -6.92 16.26 -10.55
C ILE A 69 -6.82 17.69 -10.02
N GLY A 70 -6.68 18.66 -10.92
CA GLY A 70 -6.69 20.07 -10.58
C GLY A 70 -8.02 20.48 -9.89
N ALA A 71 -8.03 21.60 -9.17
CA ALA A 71 -9.19 22.09 -8.46
C ALA A 71 -10.47 22.09 -9.33
N ARG A 72 -10.36 22.54 -10.59
CA ARG A 72 -11.47 22.55 -11.55
C ARG A 72 -11.98 21.14 -11.87
N GLN A 73 -11.09 20.17 -12.03
CA GLN A 73 -11.45 18.79 -12.36
C GLN A 73 -12.15 18.13 -11.17
N ARG A 74 -11.73 18.42 -9.91
CA ARG A 74 -12.44 17.98 -8.70
C ARG A 74 -13.88 18.47 -8.63
N ILE A 75 -14.18 19.68 -9.14
CA ILE A 75 -15.55 20.19 -9.22
C ILE A 75 -16.33 19.47 -10.33
N GLN A 76 -15.73 19.30 -11.51
CA GLN A 76 -16.40 18.82 -12.72
C GLN A 76 -16.56 17.29 -12.79
N ASN A 77 -15.67 16.53 -12.15
CA ASN A 77 -15.77 15.07 -12.13
C ASN A 77 -17.04 14.64 -11.37
N VAL A 78 -17.77 13.67 -11.91
CA VAL A 78 -18.93 13.07 -11.22
C VAL A 78 -18.49 12.14 -10.09
N GLN A 79 -17.32 11.52 -10.24
CA GLN A 79 -16.76 10.60 -9.24
C GLN A 79 -16.33 11.36 -7.98
N MET A 80 -16.67 10.81 -6.81
CA MET A 80 -16.25 11.30 -5.50
C MET A 80 -15.26 10.32 -4.87
N GLY A 81 -14.39 10.82 -3.97
CA GLY A 81 -13.37 9.99 -3.32
C GLY A 81 -12.22 9.55 -4.25
N GLU A 82 -12.07 10.21 -5.41
CA GLU A 82 -10.96 9.99 -6.35
C GLU A 82 -9.87 11.04 -6.10
N GLU A 83 -8.65 10.57 -5.83
CA GLU A 83 -7.46 11.39 -5.64
C GLU A 83 -6.34 10.90 -6.55
N SER A 84 -5.91 11.73 -7.49
CA SER A 84 -4.79 11.43 -8.39
C SER A 84 -3.56 12.22 -7.98
N ILE A 85 -2.41 11.55 -7.94
CA ILE A 85 -1.11 12.10 -7.58
C ILE A 85 -0.16 11.86 -8.75
N GLN A 86 0.45 12.92 -9.25
CA GLN A 86 1.59 12.83 -10.18
C GLN A 86 2.89 12.66 -9.40
N ILE A 87 3.87 11.99 -10.02
CA ILE A 87 5.18 11.77 -9.40
C ILE A 87 5.90 13.08 -9.09
N GLU A 88 5.71 14.11 -9.91
CA GLU A 88 6.28 15.44 -9.66
C GLU A 88 5.77 16.05 -8.34
N GLU A 89 4.55 15.74 -7.93
CA GLU A 89 3.95 16.25 -6.69
C GLU A 89 4.60 15.62 -5.43
N LEU A 90 5.19 14.42 -5.56
CA LEU A 90 5.93 13.77 -4.47
C LEU A 90 7.14 14.60 -4.01
N THR A 91 7.65 15.50 -4.86
CA THR A 91 8.74 16.41 -4.47
C THR A 91 8.31 17.47 -3.47
N ASN A 92 6.99 17.68 -3.30
CA ASN A 92 6.43 18.66 -2.38
C ASN A 92 6.18 18.08 -0.97
N THR A 93 6.44 16.79 -0.76
CA THR A 93 6.35 16.13 0.55
C THR A 93 7.75 15.82 1.10
N PRO A 94 7.96 15.86 2.42
CA PRO A 94 9.21 15.41 3.03
C PRO A 94 9.48 13.95 2.71
N GLN A 95 10.75 13.62 2.50
CA GLN A 95 11.20 12.29 2.08
C GLN A 95 11.84 11.55 3.25
N LEU A 96 11.30 10.40 3.62
CA LEU A 96 11.90 9.54 4.63
C LEU A 96 13.20 8.94 4.06
N PHE A 97 14.29 9.08 4.79
CA PHE A 97 15.63 8.63 4.38
C PHE A 97 16.10 9.15 3.01
N GLY A 98 15.50 10.25 2.51
CA GLY A 98 15.81 10.82 1.20
C GLY A 98 15.14 10.13 0.03
N GLU A 99 14.24 9.19 0.28
CA GLU A 99 13.47 8.46 -0.72
C GLU A 99 12.10 9.12 -0.97
N LYS A 100 11.72 9.23 -2.25
CA LYS A 100 10.36 9.60 -2.65
C LYS A 100 9.49 8.36 -2.64
N ASP A 101 8.38 8.43 -1.93
CA ASP A 101 7.49 7.28 -1.75
C ASP A 101 6.03 7.67 -2.00
N ILE A 102 5.42 7.04 -3.01
CA ILE A 102 4.04 7.33 -3.40
C ILE A 102 3.05 6.91 -2.32
N ILE A 103 3.30 5.79 -1.64
CA ILE A 103 2.41 5.31 -0.57
C ILE A 103 2.46 6.27 0.63
N ARG A 104 3.66 6.72 1.02
CA ARG A 104 3.83 7.72 2.09
C ARG A 104 3.10 9.03 1.78
N SER A 105 3.12 9.46 0.52
CA SER A 105 2.41 10.67 0.10
C SER A 105 0.90 10.49 0.12
N ILE A 106 0.40 9.31 -0.24
CA ILE A 106 -1.04 8.98 -0.16
C ILE A 106 -1.52 8.98 1.30
N GLN A 107 -0.71 8.51 2.24
CA GLN A 107 -1.03 8.49 3.67
C GLN A 107 -1.27 9.90 4.26
N LEU A 108 -0.87 10.97 3.57
CA LEU A 108 -1.12 12.37 3.98
C LEU A 108 -2.45 12.95 3.44
N LEU A 109 -3.21 12.17 2.66
CA LEU A 109 -4.50 12.59 2.09
C LEU A 109 -5.64 12.43 3.09
N PRO A 110 -6.72 13.21 2.97
CA PRO A 110 -7.90 13.06 3.83
C PRO A 110 -8.53 11.66 3.69
N GLY A 111 -8.91 11.06 4.81
CA GLY A 111 -9.51 9.72 4.86
C GLY A 111 -8.53 8.56 4.67
N VAL A 112 -7.22 8.83 4.58
CA VAL A 112 -6.16 7.84 4.45
C VAL A 112 -5.24 7.91 5.65
N LYS A 113 -4.97 6.77 6.28
CA LYS A 113 -4.14 6.67 7.49
C LYS A 113 -3.00 5.68 7.26
N SER A 114 -1.84 5.94 7.84
CA SER A 114 -0.79 4.93 7.97
C SER A 114 -1.17 3.90 9.04
N GLU A 115 -0.85 2.63 8.86
CA GLU A 115 -1.06 1.62 9.90
C GLU A 115 -0.15 1.85 11.11
N SER A 116 1.12 2.17 10.86
CA SER A 116 2.12 2.47 11.89
C SER A 116 3.21 3.37 11.33
N ASP A 117 4.15 3.76 12.19
CA ASP A 117 5.31 4.58 11.83
C ASP A 117 6.20 3.96 10.73
N ALA A 118 6.28 2.64 10.73
CA ALA A 118 7.10 1.86 9.79
C ALA A 118 6.28 1.13 8.72
N SER A 119 5.04 1.55 8.41
CA SER A 119 4.19 0.84 7.47
C SER A 119 4.04 1.59 6.14
N SER A 120 4.36 0.92 5.04
CA SER A 120 3.97 1.32 3.67
C SER A 120 2.53 0.92 3.33
N SER A 121 1.81 0.29 4.26
CA SER A 121 0.39 0.00 4.10
C SER A 121 -0.45 1.22 4.48
N PHE A 122 -1.65 1.29 3.95
CA PHE A 122 -2.58 2.39 4.23
C PHE A 122 -3.99 1.88 4.49
N GLN A 123 -4.72 2.61 5.30
CA GLN A 123 -6.11 2.35 5.70
C GLN A 123 -6.99 3.46 5.16
N VAL A 124 -8.15 3.13 4.61
CA VAL A 124 -9.04 4.10 3.97
C VAL A 124 -10.45 3.98 4.53
N ARG A 125 -11.00 5.12 4.99
CA ARG A 125 -12.41 5.22 5.45
C ARG A 125 -12.79 4.09 6.41
N GLY A 126 -11.95 3.85 7.42
CA GLY A 126 -12.17 2.83 8.45
C GLY A 126 -12.01 1.38 7.98
N GLY A 127 -11.63 1.14 6.73
CA GLY A 127 -11.20 -0.19 6.28
C GLY A 127 -9.74 -0.47 6.66
N THR A 128 -9.39 -1.74 6.75
CA THR A 128 -8.02 -2.19 6.97
C THR A 128 -7.22 -2.16 5.68
N SER A 129 -5.90 -2.24 5.76
CA SER A 129 -5.05 -2.36 4.56
C SER A 129 -5.26 -3.68 3.81
N ALA A 130 -5.74 -4.73 4.50
CA ALA A 130 -6.13 -6.00 3.88
C ALA A 130 -7.37 -5.88 2.97
N GLN A 131 -8.15 -4.82 3.13
CA GLN A 131 -9.34 -4.50 2.33
C GLN A 131 -9.05 -3.57 1.15
N ASN A 132 -7.77 -3.20 0.94
CA ASN A 132 -7.33 -2.40 -0.18
C ASN A 132 -6.72 -3.28 -1.27
N GLN A 133 -6.88 -2.87 -2.53
CA GLN A 133 -6.16 -3.44 -3.66
C GLN A 133 -5.20 -2.41 -4.24
N VAL A 134 -3.96 -2.79 -4.45
CA VAL A 134 -2.96 -1.99 -5.15
C VAL A 134 -2.67 -2.63 -6.49
N LEU A 135 -2.85 -1.86 -7.55
CA LEU A 135 -2.63 -2.29 -8.93
C LEU A 135 -1.43 -1.54 -9.51
N PHE A 136 -0.59 -2.26 -10.24
CA PHE A 136 0.45 -1.66 -11.08
C PHE A 136 0.21 -2.10 -12.53
N ASP A 137 -0.10 -1.16 -13.41
CA ASP A 137 -0.52 -1.42 -14.80
C ASP A 137 -1.62 -2.51 -14.90
N ASN A 138 -2.66 -2.42 -14.08
CA ASN A 138 -3.81 -3.35 -13.91
C ASN A 138 -3.49 -4.69 -13.21
N ALA A 139 -2.24 -5.00 -12.90
CA ALA A 139 -1.88 -6.22 -12.18
C ALA A 139 -1.80 -5.97 -10.66
N PRO A 140 -2.36 -6.83 -9.81
CA PRO A 140 -2.32 -6.65 -8.35
C PRO A 140 -0.90 -6.86 -7.81
N ILE A 141 -0.52 -6.02 -6.84
CA ILE A 141 0.68 -6.16 -6.00
C ILE A 141 0.21 -6.40 -4.57
N TYR A 142 0.47 -7.60 -4.06
CA TYR A 142 -0.11 -8.05 -2.78
C TYR A 142 0.64 -7.53 -1.56
N ASN A 143 1.95 -7.40 -1.62
CA ASN A 143 2.75 -6.77 -0.57
C ASN A 143 3.41 -5.51 -1.14
N VAL A 144 3.05 -4.37 -0.59
CA VAL A 144 3.50 -3.05 -1.06
C VAL A 144 4.70 -2.51 -0.30
N GLY A 145 5.28 -3.30 0.63
CA GLY A 145 6.33 -2.86 1.54
C GLY A 145 7.65 -3.60 1.39
N HIS A 146 8.74 -2.86 1.49
CA HIS A 146 10.11 -3.33 1.69
C HIS A 146 10.57 -3.07 3.13
N ALA A 147 11.54 -3.85 3.61
CA ALA A 147 12.14 -3.72 4.93
C ALA A 147 11.09 -3.66 6.06
N GLY A 148 10.12 -4.60 6.05
CA GLY A 148 9.04 -4.64 7.04
C GLY A 148 8.03 -3.50 6.91
N GLY A 149 7.98 -2.80 5.77
CA GLY A 149 7.08 -1.69 5.50
C GLY A 149 7.73 -0.30 5.56
N LEU A 150 9.02 -0.21 5.86
CA LEU A 150 9.72 1.09 5.91
C LEU A 150 9.71 1.85 4.58
N PHE A 151 9.78 1.14 3.47
CA PHE A 151 9.75 1.70 2.12
C PHE A 151 8.66 1.02 1.31
N SER A 152 8.05 1.75 0.37
CA SER A 152 7.20 1.09 -0.60
C SER A 152 8.03 0.32 -1.63
N THR A 153 7.43 -0.71 -2.19
CA THR A 153 8.01 -1.50 -3.27
C THR A 153 8.07 -0.75 -4.60
N PHE A 154 7.46 0.44 -4.67
CA PHE A 154 7.36 1.23 -5.89
C PHE A 154 8.50 2.25 -6.00
N ASN A 155 9.30 2.12 -7.05
CA ASN A 155 10.35 3.06 -7.40
C ASN A 155 9.74 4.24 -8.18
N ASP A 156 9.82 5.48 -7.63
CA ASP A 156 9.22 6.68 -8.21
C ASP A 156 9.70 6.97 -9.65
N ASP A 157 10.92 6.59 -10.01
CA ASP A 157 11.44 6.77 -11.38
C ASP A 157 10.75 5.86 -12.42
N ALA A 158 10.09 4.77 -11.96
CA ALA A 158 9.32 3.87 -12.82
C ALA A 158 7.85 4.29 -13.02
N LEU A 159 7.35 5.27 -12.26
CA LEU A 159 5.94 5.61 -12.20
C LEU A 159 5.61 6.89 -12.97
N ALA A 160 4.44 6.92 -13.60
CA ALA A 160 3.82 8.15 -14.13
C ALA A 160 2.97 8.85 -13.08
N GLY A 161 2.27 8.08 -12.23
CA GLY A 161 1.42 8.56 -11.17
C GLY A 161 0.54 7.46 -10.62
N ALA A 162 -0.36 7.82 -9.72
CA ALA A 162 -1.34 6.92 -9.14
C ALA A 162 -2.68 7.62 -8.92
N THR A 163 -3.75 6.83 -8.98
CA THR A 163 -5.10 7.27 -8.60
C THR A 163 -5.63 6.39 -7.48
N LEU A 164 -6.01 7.03 -6.38
CA LEU A 164 -6.65 6.38 -5.24
C LEU A 164 -8.16 6.58 -5.32
N TYR A 165 -8.91 5.50 -5.26
CA TYR A 165 -10.38 5.47 -5.16
C TYR A 165 -10.76 5.08 -3.74
N LYS A 166 -11.43 5.96 -2.99
CA LYS A 166 -11.83 5.78 -1.58
C LYS A 166 -13.26 5.23 -1.45
N GLY A 167 -13.44 3.93 -1.65
CA GLY A 167 -14.70 3.21 -1.45
C GLY A 167 -15.74 3.34 -2.57
N LEU A 168 -15.87 4.49 -3.22
CA LEU A 168 -16.72 4.65 -4.41
C LEU A 168 -15.94 4.25 -5.67
N LEU A 169 -15.79 2.95 -5.89
CA LEU A 169 -15.00 2.42 -6.99
C LEU A 169 -15.78 2.46 -8.31
N PRO A 170 -15.19 2.95 -9.44
CA PRO A 170 -15.75 2.70 -10.77
C PRO A 170 -15.92 1.19 -11.05
N ALA A 171 -16.90 0.80 -11.88
CA ALA A 171 -17.31 -0.60 -12.04
C ALA A 171 -16.19 -1.52 -12.58
N GLN A 172 -15.18 -0.98 -13.26
CA GLN A 172 -14.02 -1.73 -13.72
C GLN A 172 -13.10 -2.25 -12.60
N TYR A 173 -13.19 -1.70 -11.40
CA TYR A 173 -12.41 -2.13 -10.23
C TYR A 173 -13.23 -3.03 -9.32
N GLY A 174 -12.62 -4.05 -8.75
CA GLY A 174 -13.20 -4.99 -7.79
C GLY A 174 -12.13 -5.64 -6.96
N GLY A 175 -12.49 -6.62 -6.11
CA GLY A 175 -11.55 -7.34 -5.27
C GLY A 175 -11.05 -6.55 -4.05
N ALA A 176 -11.75 -5.47 -3.68
CA ALA A 176 -11.46 -4.64 -2.52
C ALA A 176 -12.76 -4.09 -1.92
N THR A 177 -12.88 -4.10 -0.60
CA THR A 177 -14.01 -3.56 0.14
C THR A 177 -13.74 -2.19 0.76
N SER A 178 -12.51 -1.66 0.61
CA SER A 178 -12.13 -0.35 1.13
C SER A 178 -11.64 0.62 0.05
N ALA A 179 -10.52 0.35 -0.60
CA ALA A 179 -9.97 1.24 -1.60
C ALA A 179 -9.22 0.50 -2.71
N VAL A 180 -9.07 1.16 -3.86
CA VAL A 180 -8.19 0.72 -4.93
C VAL A 180 -7.18 1.83 -5.22
N LEU A 181 -5.90 1.48 -5.21
CA LEU A 181 -4.81 2.33 -5.67
C LEU A 181 -4.34 1.82 -7.03
N ASP A 182 -4.61 2.58 -8.08
CA ASP A 182 -4.19 2.26 -9.44
C ASP A 182 -2.94 3.05 -9.80
N ILE A 183 -1.81 2.36 -9.93
CA ILE A 183 -0.49 2.92 -10.24
C ILE A 183 -0.20 2.66 -11.72
N VAL A 184 0.19 3.72 -12.42
CA VAL A 184 0.54 3.67 -13.84
C VAL A 184 2.05 3.79 -14.01
N GLY A 185 2.63 2.86 -14.76
CA GLY A 185 4.06 2.88 -15.11
C GLY A 185 4.38 4.00 -16.10
N ARG A 186 5.56 4.61 -15.94
CA ARG A 186 6.09 5.65 -16.83
C ARG A 186 6.68 5.00 -18.08
N THR A 187 6.47 5.62 -19.25
CA THR A 187 7.08 5.20 -20.50
C THR A 187 8.46 5.87 -20.71
N GLY A 188 9.35 5.19 -21.43
CA GLY A 188 10.64 5.74 -21.81
C GLY A 188 10.52 6.79 -22.93
N ASP A 189 11.53 7.63 -23.08
CA ASP A 189 11.60 8.63 -24.14
C ASP A 189 11.84 7.94 -25.51
N LYS A 190 11.01 8.26 -26.50
CA LYS A 190 11.12 7.73 -27.87
C LYS A 190 12.11 8.51 -28.76
N GLN A 191 12.68 9.61 -28.26
CA GLN A 191 13.53 10.51 -29.02
C GLN A 191 15.00 10.45 -28.63
N LYS A 192 15.25 10.46 -27.29
CA LYS A 192 16.58 10.62 -26.70
C LYS A 192 16.82 9.61 -25.59
N PHE A 193 18.07 9.28 -25.37
CA PHE A 193 18.50 8.55 -24.20
C PHE A 193 18.60 9.48 -23.01
N HIS A 194 18.05 9.04 -21.89
CA HIS A 194 18.15 9.69 -20.60
C HIS A 194 18.55 8.67 -19.55
N GLY A 195 19.24 9.14 -18.55
CA GLY A 195 19.60 8.33 -17.41
C GLY A 195 19.63 9.16 -16.13
N GLY A 196 19.64 8.46 -15.03
CA GLY A 196 19.72 9.09 -13.73
C GLY A 196 20.22 8.12 -12.66
N ALA A 197 20.77 8.68 -11.62
CA ALA A 197 21.16 7.95 -10.43
C ALA A 197 20.79 8.76 -9.20
N THR A 198 20.35 8.07 -8.16
CA THR A 198 20.14 8.63 -6.82
C THR A 198 20.96 7.83 -5.84
N ILE A 199 21.70 8.52 -4.99
CA ILE A 199 22.42 7.92 -3.86
C ILE A 199 21.90 8.59 -2.60
N GLY A 200 21.29 7.80 -1.72
CA GLY A 200 20.84 8.21 -0.39
C GLY A 200 21.70 7.58 0.70
N ILE A 201 21.30 7.74 1.96
CA ILE A 201 22.01 7.13 3.10
C ILE A 201 21.88 5.61 3.10
N LEU A 202 20.70 5.09 2.75
CA LEU A 202 20.37 3.67 2.89
C LEU A 202 20.27 2.92 1.58
N SER A 203 20.04 3.62 0.45
CA SER A 203 19.78 3.01 -0.84
C SER A 203 20.43 3.78 -1.98
N ALA A 204 20.66 3.06 -3.07
CA ALA A 204 20.97 3.64 -4.37
C ALA A 204 19.98 3.15 -5.42
N LYS A 205 19.64 4.02 -6.37
CA LYS A 205 18.82 3.67 -7.53
C LYS A 205 19.39 4.24 -8.80
N GLY A 206 19.14 3.54 -9.89
CA GLY A 206 19.54 3.92 -11.24
C GLY A 206 18.38 3.81 -12.21
N THR A 207 18.35 4.68 -13.19
CA THR A 207 17.34 4.73 -14.25
C THR A 207 18.02 4.89 -15.59
N LEU A 208 17.58 4.15 -16.58
CA LEU A 208 18.00 4.28 -17.97
C LEU A 208 16.77 4.16 -18.88
N GLU A 209 16.63 5.09 -19.79
CA GLU A 209 15.54 5.09 -20.77
C GLU A 209 16.00 5.61 -22.12
N GLY A 210 15.29 5.24 -23.17
CA GLY A 210 15.58 5.76 -24.51
C GLY A 210 14.86 5.02 -25.63
N PRO A 211 15.05 5.46 -26.87
CA PRO A 211 14.46 4.84 -28.03
C PRO A 211 15.10 3.48 -28.36
N ILE A 212 14.26 2.46 -28.59
CA ILE A 212 14.65 1.24 -29.31
C ILE A 212 14.53 1.50 -30.82
N ALA A 213 13.43 2.13 -31.21
CA ALA A 213 13.19 2.63 -32.53
C ALA A 213 12.62 4.04 -32.41
N LYS A 214 13.30 5.03 -32.96
CA LYS A 214 12.94 6.44 -32.85
C LYS A 214 11.47 6.65 -33.24
N ASP A 215 10.73 7.43 -32.47
CA ASP A 215 9.31 7.74 -32.62
C ASP A 215 8.36 6.53 -32.41
N LYS A 216 8.87 5.29 -32.46
CA LYS A 216 8.03 4.07 -32.43
C LYS A 216 8.11 3.27 -31.14
N ALA A 217 9.32 3.03 -30.66
CA ALA A 217 9.48 2.16 -29.51
C ALA A 217 10.53 2.72 -28.54
N SER A 218 10.25 2.60 -27.25
CA SER A 218 11.15 3.00 -26.18
C SER A 218 11.21 1.95 -25.09
N PHE A 219 12.27 2.03 -24.31
CA PHE A 219 12.43 1.27 -23.08
C PHE A 219 12.66 2.19 -21.89
N LEU A 220 12.30 1.70 -20.71
CA LEU A 220 12.64 2.24 -19.41
C LEU A 220 13.06 1.09 -18.53
N VAL A 221 14.21 1.21 -17.86
CA VAL A 221 14.66 0.29 -16.82
C VAL A 221 15.04 1.09 -15.60
N THR A 222 14.52 0.69 -14.44
CA THR A 222 14.92 1.25 -13.15
C THR A 222 15.30 0.11 -12.21
N ALA A 223 16.31 0.34 -11.39
CA ALA A 223 16.71 -0.58 -10.34
C ALA A 223 17.03 0.20 -9.06
N ARG A 224 16.64 -0.34 -7.92
CA ARG A 224 16.97 0.18 -6.59
C ARG A 224 17.46 -0.94 -5.71
N ARG A 225 18.45 -0.66 -4.84
CA ARG A 225 18.91 -1.57 -3.80
C ARG A 225 19.31 -0.79 -2.56
N THR A 226 18.94 -1.34 -1.39
CA THR A 226 19.53 -0.89 -0.11
C THR A 226 20.87 -1.57 0.13
N TYR A 227 21.71 -0.91 0.91
CA TYR A 227 23.04 -1.44 1.28
C TYR A 227 23.25 -1.43 2.79
N MET A 228 22.18 -1.58 3.57
CA MET A 228 22.24 -1.74 5.03
C MET A 228 23.10 -2.91 5.46
N ASP A 229 23.05 -4.01 4.71
CA ASP A 229 23.89 -5.21 4.92
C ASP A 229 25.39 -4.90 4.89
N LEU A 230 25.83 -3.89 4.13
CA LEU A 230 27.24 -3.49 4.10
C LEU A 230 27.63 -2.79 5.40
N PHE A 231 26.77 -1.95 5.98
CA PHE A 231 27.01 -1.32 7.27
C PHE A 231 27.02 -2.31 8.43
N LEU A 232 26.12 -3.31 8.41
CA LEU A 232 26.08 -4.35 9.43
C LEU A 232 27.40 -5.14 9.49
N LYS A 233 28.04 -5.38 8.34
CA LYS A 233 29.34 -6.07 8.27
C LYS A 233 30.48 -5.33 8.93
N LEU A 234 30.35 -4.02 9.14
CA LEU A 234 31.39 -3.21 9.82
C LEU A 234 31.37 -3.37 11.35
N SER A 235 30.27 -3.88 11.92
CA SER A 235 30.15 -4.13 13.35
C SER A 235 30.43 -5.61 13.66
N PRO A 236 31.33 -5.95 14.59
CA PRO A 236 31.57 -7.33 15.01
C PRO A 236 30.31 -8.05 15.49
N ASP A 237 29.39 -7.33 16.17
CA ASP A 237 28.18 -7.92 16.76
C ASP A 237 27.10 -8.20 15.72
N PHE A 238 27.09 -7.48 14.59
CA PHE A 238 26.04 -7.55 13.57
C PHE A 238 26.51 -8.07 12.22
N ARG A 239 27.79 -8.41 12.05
CA ARG A 239 28.37 -8.85 10.77
C ARG A 239 27.72 -10.10 10.16
N HIS A 240 27.06 -10.91 11.00
CA HIS A 240 26.34 -12.12 10.58
C HIS A 240 24.89 -11.85 10.18
N ASN A 241 24.40 -10.62 10.43
CA ASN A 241 23.05 -10.21 10.08
C ASN A 241 23.00 -9.76 8.62
N THR A 242 21.83 -9.98 8.00
CA THR A 242 21.56 -9.55 6.63
C THR A 242 20.29 -8.73 6.63
N LEU A 243 20.34 -7.54 6.00
CA LEU A 243 19.18 -6.69 5.82
C LEU A 243 19.34 -5.93 4.50
N TYR A 244 18.63 -6.38 3.48
CA TYR A 244 18.57 -5.67 2.20
C TYR A 244 17.25 -5.95 1.49
N PHE A 245 16.90 -5.02 0.62
CA PHE A 245 15.92 -5.25 -0.43
C PHE A 245 16.46 -4.72 -1.77
N TYR A 246 15.84 -5.18 -2.84
CA TYR A 246 15.99 -4.58 -4.17
C TYR A 246 14.66 -4.62 -4.92
N ASP A 247 14.50 -3.69 -5.86
CA ASP A 247 13.46 -3.73 -6.87
C ASP A 247 14.03 -3.41 -8.26
N VAL A 248 13.41 -4.02 -9.27
CA VAL A 248 13.71 -3.79 -10.67
C VAL A 248 12.40 -3.61 -11.42
N ASN A 249 12.32 -2.55 -12.22
CA ASN A 249 11.22 -2.31 -13.13
C ASN A 249 11.78 -2.21 -14.55
N ALA A 250 11.09 -2.83 -15.49
CA ALA A 250 11.39 -2.69 -16.91
C ALA A 250 10.10 -2.50 -17.69
N ARG A 251 10.09 -1.55 -18.61
CA ARG A 251 8.95 -1.27 -19.49
C ARG A 251 9.40 -1.10 -20.93
N LEU A 252 8.66 -1.74 -21.81
CA LEU A 252 8.75 -1.53 -23.26
C LEU A 252 7.44 -0.91 -23.74
N ASP A 253 7.54 0.08 -24.57
CA ASP A 253 6.45 0.78 -25.21
C ASP A 253 6.66 0.74 -26.72
N TRP A 254 5.68 0.23 -27.47
CA TRP A 254 5.75 0.12 -28.90
C TRP A 254 4.47 0.64 -29.57
N THR A 255 4.60 1.76 -30.28
CA THR A 255 3.57 2.31 -31.16
C THR A 255 3.65 1.58 -32.49
N MET A 256 2.90 0.48 -32.64
CA MET A 256 2.86 -0.35 -33.85
C MET A 256 2.24 0.41 -35.03
N SER A 257 1.24 1.24 -34.77
CA SER A 257 0.56 2.11 -35.73
C SER A 257 -0.08 3.31 -35.03
N LYS A 258 -0.67 4.25 -35.77
CA LYS A 258 -1.45 5.37 -35.18
C LYS A 258 -2.62 4.89 -34.29
N ARG A 259 -3.08 3.65 -34.45
CA ARG A 259 -4.20 3.07 -33.71
C ARG A 259 -3.81 2.02 -32.69
N ASN A 260 -2.61 1.46 -32.77
CA ASN A 260 -2.21 0.32 -31.95
C ASN A 260 -0.94 0.63 -31.17
N GLN A 261 -1.03 0.46 -29.86
CA GLN A 261 0.09 0.59 -28.94
C GLN A 261 0.18 -0.68 -28.08
N LEU A 262 1.38 -1.16 -27.86
CA LEU A 262 1.69 -2.31 -27.02
C LEU A 262 2.61 -1.87 -25.89
N PHE A 263 2.28 -2.29 -24.67
CA PHE A 263 3.07 -2.04 -23.47
C PHE A 263 3.42 -3.38 -22.83
N LEU A 264 4.67 -3.59 -22.52
CA LEU A 264 5.14 -4.70 -21.71
C LEU A 264 5.77 -4.13 -20.45
N THR A 265 5.22 -4.47 -19.31
CA THR A 265 5.71 -4.04 -18.00
C THR A 265 6.15 -5.26 -17.21
N PHE A 266 7.34 -5.17 -16.63
CA PHE A 266 7.90 -6.15 -15.71
C PHE A 266 8.28 -5.46 -14.41
N PHE A 267 7.97 -6.09 -13.29
CA PHE A 267 8.35 -5.63 -11.95
C PHE A 267 8.75 -6.81 -11.09
N THR A 268 9.82 -6.66 -10.32
CA THR A 268 10.17 -7.59 -9.24
C THR A 268 10.72 -6.82 -8.06
N GLY A 269 10.33 -7.24 -6.85
CA GLY A 269 10.86 -6.76 -5.58
C GLY A 269 11.21 -7.96 -4.69
N TYR A 270 12.29 -7.86 -3.95
CA TYR A 270 12.77 -8.91 -3.06
C TYR A 270 13.33 -8.32 -1.78
N ASP A 271 13.04 -8.97 -0.66
CA ASP A 271 13.52 -8.63 0.67
C ASP A 271 14.15 -9.83 1.36
N ARG A 272 15.20 -9.56 2.13
CA ARG A 272 15.77 -10.53 3.05
C ARG A 272 16.22 -9.86 4.33
N THR A 273 15.74 -10.39 5.44
CA THR A 273 16.18 -10.07 6.79
C THR A 273 16.62 -11.36 7.49
N ALA A 274 17.89 -11.46 7.86
CA ALA A 274 18.40 -12.59 8.60
C ALA A 274 19.19 -12.12 9.83
N VAL A 275 18.94 -12.78 10.97
CA VAL A 275 19.55 -12.47 12.25
C VAL A 275 20.19 -13.73 12.82
N ASP A 276 21.52 -13.75 12.92
CA ASP A 276 22.34 -14.74 13.63
C ASP A 276 21.97 -16.21 13.38
N LYS A 277 21.56 -16.59 12.18
CA LYS A 277 21.02 -17.91 11.82
C LYS A 277 19.74 -18.32 12.59
N MET A 278 19.25 -17.45 13.47
CA MET A 278 18.03 -17.72 14.26
C MET A 278 16.77 -17.39 13.48
N VAL A 279 16.84 -16.36 12.64
CA VAL A 279 15.70 -15.85 11.86
C VAL A 279 16.18 -15.60 10.43
N ASP A 280 15.44 -16.09 9.44
CA ASP A 280 15.66 -15.77 8.01
C ASP A 280 14.29 -15.53 7.37
N ILE A 281 13.96 -14.27 7.16
CA ILE A 281 12.68 -13.80 6.62
C ILE A 281 12.91 -13.29 5.21
N ARG A 282 12.16 -13.82 4.26
CA ARG A 282 12.24 -13.46 2.84
C ARG A 282 10.85 -13.27 2.27
N TRP A 283 10.70 -12.28 1.43
CA TRP A 283 9.50 -12.15 0.60
C TRP A 283 9.84 -11.51 -0.74
N SER A 284 8.97 -11.76 -1.71
CA SER A 284 9.14 -11.22 -3.05
C SER A 284 7.81 -10.98 -3.72
N ASN A 285 7.81 -9.98 -4.60
CA ASN A 285 6.79 -9.78 -5.62
C ASN A 285 7.42 -9.97 -7.00
N LEU A 286 6.65 -10.55 -7.92
CA LEU A 286 6.97 -10.60 -9.33
C LEU A 286 5.70 -10.30 -10.12
N MET A 287 5.78 -9.41 -11.10
CA MET A 287 4.66 -9.07 -11.97
C MET A 287 5.13 -8.89 -13.42
N GLY A 288 4.35 -9.43 -14.34
CA GLY A 288 4.44 -9.16 -15.77
C GLY A 288 3.07 -8.77 -16.32
N SER A 289 2.99 -7.70 -17.08
CA SER A 289 1.76 -7.23 -17.73
C SER A 289 2.02 -6.90 -19.19
N LEU A 290 1.21 -7.47 -20.09
CA LEU A 290 1.16 -7.17 -21.51
C LEU A 290 -0.16 -6.47 -21.81
N LYS A 291 -0.11 -5.22 -22.23
CA LYS A 291 -1.27 -4.38 -22.50
C LYS A 291 -1.26 -3.94 -23.96
N TRP A 292 -2.34 -4.26 -24.69
CA TRP A 292 -2.58 -3.79 -26.03
C TRP A 292 -3.73 -2.78 -26.04
N LEU A 293 -3.43 -1.55 -26.47
CA LEU A 293 -4.37 -0.45 -26.61
C LEU A 293 -4.68 -0.24 -28.10
N HIS A 294 -5.97 -0.34 -28.44
CA HIS A 294 -6.47 -0.06 -29.79
C HIS A 294 -7.40 1.15 -29.79
N HIS A 295 -7.11 2.13 -30.64
CA HIS A 295 -7.93 3.32 -30.80
C HIS A 295 -8.85 3.18 -32.02
N PHE A 296 -10.16 3.31 -31.78
CA PHE A 296 -11.18 3.39 -32.83
C PHE A 296 -11.34 4.84 -33.33
N ASN A 297 -12.08 5.02 -34.42
CA ASN A 297 -12.50 6.35 -34.84
C ASN A 297 -13.45 6.95 -33.78
N GLY A 298 -13.49 8.28 -33.65
CA GLY A 298 -14.40 8.95 -32.71
C GLY A 298 -13.92 8.98 -31.24
N GLY A 299 -12.64 8.65 -30.99
CA GLY A 299 -12.04 8.74 -29.66
C GLY A 299 -12.32 7.57 -28.72
N SER A 300 -13.06 6.56 -29.18
CA SER A 300 -13.25 5.30 -28.46
C SER A 300 -11.98 4.44 -28.47
N ASN A 301 -11.81 3.58 -27.48
CA ASN A 301 -10.67 2.65 -27.43
C ASN A 301 -11.04 1.31 -26.80
N SER A 302 -10.23 0.29 -27.09
CA SER A 302 -10.25 -0.98 -26.37
C SER A 302 -8.88 -1.26 -25.80
N GLN A 303 -8.84 -1.87 -24.62
CA GLN A 303 -7.63 -2.29 -23.94
C GLN A 303 -7.72 -3.76 -23.58
N THR A 304 -6.80 -4.56 -24.12
CA THR A 304 -6.63 -5.97 -23.76
C THR A 304 -5.42 -6.05 -22.84
N THR A 305 -5.55 -6.67 -21.69
CA THR A 305 -4.47 -6.85 -20.73
C THR A 305 -4.34 -8.33 -20.35
N LEU A 306 -3.13 -8.86 -20.47
CA LEU A 306 -2.73 -10.15 -19.90
C LEU A 306 -1.75 -9.85 -18.78
N TYR A 307 -1.94 -10.40 -17.60
CA TYR A 307 -0.97 -10.26 -16.55
C TYR A 307 -0.78 -11.55 -15.75
N TYR A 308 0.41 -11.65 -15.18
CA TYR A 308 0.74 -12.60 -14.13
C TYR A 308 1.36 -11.83 -12.97
N SER A 309 0.89 -12.11 -11.75
CA SER A 309 1.40 -11.52 -10.52
C SER A 309 1.56 -12.60 -9.46
N THR A 310 2.64 -12.53 -8.70
CA THR A 310 2.89 -13.42 -7.56
C THR A 310 3.50 -12.65 -6.40
N TYR A 311 3.08 -13.02 -5.21
CA TYR A 311 3.71 -12.71 -3.94
C TYR A 311 4.11 -14.02 -3.27
N GLU A 312 5.33 -14.11 -2.77
CA GLU A 312 5.84 -15.28 -2.06
C GLU A 312 6.53 -14.83 -0.78
N ASN A 313 6.32 -15.57 0.31
CA ASN A 313 7.07 -15.45 1.54
C ASN A 313 7.69 -16.78 1.94
N ASP A 314 8.90 -16.73 2.53
CA ASP A 314 9.68 -17.88 2.97
C ASP A 314 10.39 -17.47 4.26
N ASN A 315 9.87 -17.91 5.39
CA ASN A 315 10.29 -17.47 6.71
C ASN A 315 10.78 -18.65 7.54
N GLY A 316 12.01 -18.59 7.99
CA GLY A 316 12.64 -19.59 8.84
C GLY A 316 12.93 -19.02 10.23
N VAL A 317 12.64 -19.82 11.25
CA VAL A 317 13.00 -19.50 12.63
C VAL A 317 13.62 -20.75 13.26
N ASP A 318 14.87 -20.64 13.72
CA ASP A 318 15.59 -21.70 14.43
C ASP A 318 15.60 -21.38 15.93
N PHE A 319 14.87 -22.17 16.70
CA PHE A 319 14.88 -22.10 18.15
C PHE A 319 15.51 -23.39 18.72
N VAL A 320 16.75 -23.30 19.20
CA VAL A 320 17.42 -24.37 19.96
C VAL A 320 17.33 -25.74 19.24
N GLY A 321 17.61 -25.75 17.93
CA GLY A 321 17.59 -26.99 17.13
C GLY A 321 16.20 -27.40 16.63
N MET A 322 15.17 -26.62 16.91
CA MET A 322 13.86 -26.76 16.26
C MET A 322 13.76 -25.79 15.10
N ASN A 323 13.91 -26.30 13.89
CA ASN A 323 13.73 -25.52 12.66
C ASN A 323 12.23 -25.42 12.34
N LEU A 324 11.69 -24.22 12.42
CA LEU A 324 10.36 -23.89 11.96
C LEU A 324 10.46 -23.11 10.65
N TRP A 325 9.91 -23.66 9.59
CA TRP A 325 9.78 -22.97 8.30
C TRP A 325 8.33 -22.74 7.98
N TYR A 326 8.05 -21.53 7.52
CA TYR A 326 6.74 -21.10 7.04
C TYR A 326 6.85 -20.53 5.64
N LYS A 327 6.05 -21.06 4.71
CA LYS A 327 5.97 -20.57 3.33
C LYS A 327 4.53 -20.28 2.95
N GLY A 328 4.33 -19.18 2.27
CA GLY A 328 3.05 -18.83 1.67
C GLY A 328 3.23 -18.22 0.28
N HIS A 329 2.19 -18.25 -0.53
CA HIS A 329 2.16 -17.51 -1.79
C HIS A 329 0.75 -17.16 -2.24
N ILE A 330 0.67 -16.11 -3.05
CA ILE A 330 -0.47 -15.80 -3.91
C ILE A 330 0.05 -15.73 -5.33
N ARG A 331 -0.56 -16.45 -6.24
CA ARG A 331 -0.25 -16.43 -7.68
C ARG A 331 -1.52 -16.21 -8.46
N GLN A 332 -1.51 -15.26 -9.37
CA GLN A 332 -2.66 -14.90 -10.19
C GLN A 332 -2.26 -14.67 -11.64
N GLY A 333 -2.90 -15.41 -12.54
CA GLY A 333 -2.85 -15.17 -13.98
C GLY A 333 -4.21 -14.67 -14.46
N SER A 334 -4.26 -13.62 -15.29
CA SER A 334 -5.52 -12.99 -15.67
C SER A 334 -5.50 -12.48 -17.11
N PHE A 335 -6.66 -12.61 -17.74
CA PHE A 335 -7.05 -11.93 -18.97
C PHE A 335 -8.09 -10.86 -18.63
N ARG A 336 -7.92 -9.65 -19.14
CA ARG A 336 -8.84 -8.53 -18.97
C ARG A 336 -9.05 -7.81 -20.28
N GLN A 337 -10.34 -7.49 -20.58
CA GLN A 337 -10.73 -6.70 -21.74
C GLN A 337 -11.59 -5.52 -21.30
N ASP A 338 -11.20 -4.33 -21.68
CA ASP A 338 -11.93 -3.07 -21.45
C ASP A 338 -12.28 -2.42 -22.78
N PHE A 339 -13.49 -1.88 -22.91
CA PHE A 339 -13.95 -1.03 -23.99
C PHE A 339 -14.38 0.32 -23.43
N ASN A 340 -13.81 1.39 -23.89
CA ASN A 340 -14.23 2.76 -23.60
C ASN A 340 -14.87 3.33 -24.87
N ILE A 341 -16.16 3.59 -24.82
CA ILE A 341 -16.98 4.06 -25.95
C ILE A 341 -17.43 5.47 -25.66
N ASN A 342 -16.98 6.42 -26.47
CA ASN A 342 -17.37 7.82 -26.40
C ASN A 342 -18.50 8.10 -27.39
N ILE A 343 -19.65 8.57 -26.89
CA ILE A 343 -20.83 8.93 -27.69
C ILE A 343 -21.19 10.39 -27.35
N GLY A 344 -20.70 11.34 -28.15
CA GLY A 344 -20.84 12.76 -27.83
C GLY A 344 -20.17 13.12 -26.50
N ASN A 345 -20.96 13.59 -25.54
CA ASN A 345 -20.52 13.95 -24.19
C ASN A 345 -20.65 12.80 -23.17
N GLN A 346 -21.07 11.62 -23.62
CA GLN A 346 -21.27 10.45 -22.77
C GLN A 346 -20.11 9.48 -22.92
N ASN A 347 -19.74 8.81 -21.84
CA ASN A 347 -18.71 7.78 -21.84
C ASN A 347 -19.31 6.48 -21.30
N LEU A 348 -19.19 5.39 -22.08
CA LEU A 348 -19.61 4.06 -21.68
C LEU A 348 -18.38 3.16 -21.57
N ARG A 349 -18.23 2.46 -20.45
CA ARG A 349 -17.16 1.50 -20.19
C ARG A 349 -17.77 0.13 -19.99
N ILE A 350 -17.33 -0.82 -20.80
CA ILE A 350 -17.78 -2.22 -20.75
C ILE A 350 -16.53 -3.08 -20.67
N GLY A 351 -16.57 -4.13 -19.89
CA GLY A 351 -15.43 -5.04 -19.89
C GLY A 351 -15.70 -6.33 -19.13
N PHE A 352 -14.73 -7.21 -19.20
CA PHE A 352 -14.69 -8.44 -18.44
C PHE A 352 -13.27 -8.84 -18.09
N GLN A 353 -13.16 -9.67 -17.06
CA GLN A 353 -11.91 -10.22 -16.54
C GLN A 353 -12.13 -11.67 -16.14
N SER A 354 -11.15 -12.52 -16.44
CA SER A 354 -11.09 -13.91 -15.97
C SER A 354 -9.72 -14.16 -15.37
N SER A 355 -9.68 -14.67 -14.13
CA SER A 355 -8.47 -14.85 -13.35
C SER A 355 -8.41 -16.24 -12.75
N LEU A 356 -7.25 -16.90 -12.87
CA LEU A 356 -6.93 -18.11 -12.13
C LEU A 356 -6.01 -17.75 -10.96
N LEU A 357 -6.41 -18.17 -9.78
CA LEU A 357 -5.70 -17.91 -8.53
C LEU A 357 -5.17 -19.21 -7.94
N ASN A 358 -4.01 -19.12 -7.31
CA ASN A 358 -3.45 -20.16 -6.46
C ASN A 358 -2.93 -19.48 -5.19
N VAL A 359 -3.54 -19.80 -4.05
CA VAL A 359 -3.20 -19.24 -2.74
C VAL A 359 -2.77 -20.37 -1.83
N LYS A 360 -1.53 -20.30 -1.37
CA LYS A 360 -1.00 -21.14 -0.32
C LYS A 360 -1.04 -20.35 0.98
N SER A 361 -2.02 -20.67 1.84
CA SER A 361 -2.21 -19.99 3.12
C SER A 361 -1.04 -20.26 4.06
N ALA A 362 -0.56 -21.50 4.06
CA ALA A 362 0.58 -21.93 4.85
C ALA A 362 1.16 -23.23 4.31
N GLU A 363 2.48 -23.34 4.42
CA GLU A 363 3.23 -24.57 4.33
C GLU A 363 4.19 -24.57 5.52
N TRP A 364 4.00 -25.50 6.44
CA TRP A 364 4.78 -25.59 7.65
C TRP A 364 5.72 -26.79 7.59
N GLN A 365 6.94 -26.56 8.01
CA GLN A 365 7.87 -27.63 8.34
C GLN A 365 8.37 -27.41 9.76
N VAL A 366 8.01 -28.33 10.66
CA VAL A 366 8.46 -28.33 12.06
C VAL A 366 9.18 -29.66 12.29
N VAL A 367 10.51 -29.63 12.42
CA VAL A 367 11.36 -30.83 12.56
C VAL A 367 11.10 -31.79 11.39
N ASN A 368 10.31 -32.86 11.62
CA ASN A 368 10.00 -33.90 10.64
C ASN A 368 8.53 -33.86 10.18
N LYS A 369 7.72 -32.92 10.66
CA LYS A 369 6.33 -32.76 10.26
C LYS A 369 6.24 -31.73 9.14
N TYR A 370 5.64 -32.13 8.02
CA TYR A 370 5.35 -31.29 6.87
C TYR A 370 3.84 -31.23 6.65
N ASP A 371 3.33 -30.04 6.56
CA ASP A 371 1.91 -29.79 6.36
C ASP A 371 1.69 -28.58 5.45
N LYS A 372 0.65 -28.59 4.60
CA LYS A 372 0.34 -27.44 3.73
C LYS A 372 -1.14 -27.28 3.47
N GLU A 373 -1.56 -26.02 3.39
CA GLU A 373 -2.86 -25.62 2.88
C GLU A 373 -2.71 -24.75 1.63
N GLU A 374 -3.26 -25.24 0.52
CA GLU A 374 -3.20 -24.59 -0.78
C GLU A 374 -4.57 -24.66 -1.45
N ARG A 375 -5.10 -23.51 -1.85
CA ARG A 375 -6.41 -23.37 -2.49
C ARG A 375 -6.26 -22.76 -3.88
N ARG A 376 -7.08 -23.26 -4.82
CA ARG A 376 -7.22 -22.67 -6.16
C ARG A 376 -8.58 -22.06 -6.32
N ALA A 377 -8.68 -21.03 -7.13
CA ALA A 377 -9.96 -20.43 -7.47
C ALA A 377 -9.97 -19.89 -8.89
N TRP A 378 -11.17 -19.83 -9.46
CA TRP A 378 -11.44 -19.15 -10.72
C TRP A 378 -12.36 -17.97 -10.44
N GLU A 379 -11.89 -16.78 -10.73
CA GLU A 379 -12.64 -15.55 -10.56
C GLU A 379 -12.96 -14.94 -11.93
N ASN A 380 -14.24 -14.66 -12.15
CA ASN A 380 -14.76 -14.03 -13.36
C ASN A 380 -15.54 -12.78 -12.97
N ALA A 381 -15.33 -11.70 -13.70
CA ALA A 381 -16.07 -10.47 -13.50
C ALA A 381 -16.43 -9.81 -14.83
N ALA A 382 -17.63 -9.23 -14.88
CA ALA A 382 -18.08 -8.40 -15.99
C ALA A 382 -18.63 -7.08 -15.46
N TRP A 383 -18.46 -6.00 -16.19
CA TRP A 383 -18.94 -4.68 -15.77
C TRP A 383 -19.46 -3.84 -16.93
N LEU A 384 -20.38 -2.95 -16.56
CA LEU A 384 -20.91 -1.88 -17.38
C LEU A 384 -20.93 -0.61 -16.54
N ASN A 385 -20.40 0.50 -17.03
CA ASN A 385 -20.45 1.79 -16.38
C ASN A 385 -20.72 2.88 -17.43
N GLY A 386 -21.65 3.79 -17.15
CA GLY A 386 -21.93 4.94 -17.98
C GLY A 386 -21.74 6.25 -17.21
N ASP A 387 -21.02 7.20 -17.81
CA ASP A 387 -20.91 8.57 -17.31
C ASP A 387 -21.74 9.48 -18.21
N PHE A 388 -22.81 10.05 -17.66
CA PHE A 388 -23.80 10.84 -18.38
C PHE A 388 -23.79 12.30 -17.93
N ARG A 389 -23.52 13.22 -18.85
CA ARG A 389 -23.60 14.66 -18.60
C ARG A 389 -24.88 15.20 -19.23
N PHE A 390 -25.93 15.38 -18.42
CA PHE A 390 -27.24 15.88 -18.87
C PHE A 390 -27.24 17.38 -19.10
N SER A 391 -26.43 18.11 -18.32
CA SER A 391 -26.25 19.54 -18.45
C SER A 391 -24.90 19.97 -17.89
N LYS A 392 -24.60 21.28 -17.93
CA LYS A 392 -23.43 21.82 -17.20
C LYS A 392 -23.58 21.66 -15.68
N ALA A 393 -24.83 21.60 -15.19
CA ALA A 393 -25.13 21.53 -13.76
C ALA A 393 -25.34 20.09 -13.24
N LEU A 394 -25.65 19.11 -14.10
CA LEU A 394 -25.99 17.75 -13.66
C LEU A 394 -25.21 16.69 -14.45
N SER A 395 -24.47 15.89 -13.72
CA SER A 395 -23.77 14.69 -14.22
C SER A 395 -24.09 13.49 -13.35
N ILE A 396 -24.27 12.32 -13.96
CA ILE A 396 -24.57 11.05 -13.29
C ILE A 396 -23.60 10.00 -13.80
N SER A 397 -23.03 9.23 -12.91
CA SER A 397 -22.33 7.97 -13.21
C SER A 397 -23.15 6.82 -12.65
N ALA A 398 -23.39 5.80 -13.45
CA ALA A 398 -24.07 4.58 -13.01
C ALA A 398 -23.39 3.36 -13.58
N GLY A 399 -23.21 2.35 -12.77
CA GLY A 399 -22.55 1.12 -13.18
C GLY A 399 -22.97 -0.09 -12.38
N VAL A 400 -22.68 -1.24 -12.93
CA VAL A 400 -22.86 -2.54 -12.28
C VAL A 400 -21.68 -3.44 -12.62
N ARG A 401 -21.22 -4.19 -11.64
CA ARG A 401 -20.25 -5.28 -11.79
C ARG A 401 -20.88 -6.56 -11.28
N LEU A 402 -20.71 -7.63 -12.02
CA LEU A 402 -20.98 -8.99 -11.59
C LEU A 402 -19.65 -9.65 -11.27
N ASN A 403 -19.48 -10.11 -10.03
CA ASN A 403 -18.34 -10.90 -9.60
C ASN A 403 -18.79 -12.35 -9.36
N MET A 404 -18.06 -13.30 -9.90
CA MET A 404 -18.28 -14.74 -9.74
C MET A 404 -16.95 -15.36 -9.28
N PHE A 405 -16.93 -15.93 -8.07
CA PHE A 405 -15.77 -16.56 -7.49
C PHE A 405 -16.05 -18.03 -7.21
N SER A 406 -15.23 -18.92 -7.78
CA SER A 406 -15.39 -20.36 -7.68
C SER A 406 -14.11 -21.00 -7.13
N PRO A 407 -14.06 -21.38 -5.85
CA PRO A 407 -13.03 -22.26 -5.32
C PRO A 407 -13.02 -23.59 -6.09
N LEU A 408 -11.82 -24.11 -6.36
CA LEU A 408 -11.58 -25.29 -7.19
C LEU A 408 -10.97 -26.42 -6.37
N GLY A 409 -11.37 -27.63 -6.68
CA GLY A 409 -10.85 -28.86 -6.09
C GLY A 409 -9.38 -29.14 -6.40
N GLY A 410 -8.88 -30.23 -5.85
CA GLY A 410 -7.48 -30.64 -5.86
C GLY A 410 -6.74 -30.28 -4.57
N SER A 411 -7.49 -29.88 -3.55
CA SER A 411 -7.10 -29.77 -2.14
C SER A 411 -8.24 -30.27 -1.26
N LEU A 412 -7.97 -30.50 0.00
CA LEU A 412 -8.95 -30.97 0.96
C LEU A 412 -9.85 -29.82 1.39
N TYR A 413 -11.16 -30.02 1.33
CA TYR A 413 -12.18 -29.14 1.87
C TYR A 413 -12.87 -29.83 3.04
N TYR A 414 -13.46 -29.07 3.95
CA TYR A 414 -14.10 -29.61 5.16
C TYR A 414 -15.24 -28.70 5.62
N ASP A 415 -16.11 -29.23 6.45
CA ASP A 415 -17.05 -28.46 7.26
C ASP A 415 -16.53 -28.37 8.70
N ILE A 416 -16.90 -27.29 9.39
CA ILE A 416 -16.52 -27.02 10.77
C ILE A 416 -17.73 -26.74 11.64
N ASP A 417 -17.69 -27.23 12.89
CA ASP A 417 -18.65 -26.89 13.92
C ASP A 417 -18.43 -25.44 14.43
N PRO A 418 -19.36 -24.87 15.23
CA PRO A 418 -19.19 -23.53 15.81
C PRO A 418 -17.92 -23.37 16.68
N ASN A 419 -17.36 -24.47 17.20
CA ASN A 419 -16.14 -24.45 18.01
C ASN A 419 -14.87 -24.53 17.14
N GLY A 420 -14.99 -24.74 15.83
CA GLY A 420 -13.87 -24.88 14.90
C GLY A 420 -13.34 -26.31 14.78
N ASN A 421 -14.07 -27.32 15.25
CA ASN A 421 -13.72 -28.71 15.01
C ASN A 421 -14.22 -29.13 13.62
N ILE A 422 -13.44 -30.01 12.97
CA ILE A 422 -13.82 -30.51 11.64
C ILE A 422 -14.87 -31.62 11.82
N ASP A 423 -16.03 -31.40 11.22
CA ASP A 423 -17.14 -32.38 11.22
C ASP A 423 -17.01 -33.37 10.07
N TRP A 424 -16.63 -32.88 8.88
CA TRP A 424 -16.56 -33.71 7.68
C TRP A 424 -15.52 -33.20 6.70
N TYR A 425 -14.89 -34.14 5.93
CA TYR A 425 -13.93 -33.84 4.88
C TYR A 425 -14.52 -34.13 3.50
N TYR A 426 -14.24 -33.24 2.52
CA TYR A 426 -14.62 -33.39 1.13
C TYR A 426 -13.36 -33.43 0.24
N ASN A 427 -13.34 -34.41 -0.68
CA ASN A 427 -12.25 -34.56 -1.64
C ASN A 427 -12.77 -34.32 -3.06
N TYR A 428 -12.68 -33.09 -3.54
CA TYR A 428 -13.03 -32.71 -4.90
C TYR A 428 -11.90 -33.02 -5.87
N LYS A 429 -12.23 -33.49 -7.08
CA LYS A 429 -11.22 -33.69 -8.13
C LYS A 429 -10.57 -32.36 -8.50
N LYS A 430 -9.31 -32.42 -8.97
CA LYS A 430 -8.60 -31.23 -9.42
C LYS A 430 -9.40 -30.50 -10.51
N TRP A 431 -9.57 -29.18 -10.35
CA TRP A 431 -10.36 -28.27 -11.20
C TRP A 431 -11.90 -28.44 -11.10
N GLU A 432 -12.42 -29.32 -10.30
CA GLU A 432 -13.84 -29.39 -9.99
C GLU A 432 -14.26 -28.16 -9.20
N ILE A 433 -15.43 -27.58 -9.54
CA ILE A 433 -15.95 -26.40 -8.80
C ILE A 433 -16.54 -26.90 -7.49
N VAL A 434 -16.03 -26.36 -6.37
CA VAL A 434 -16.53 -26.68 -5.02
C VAL A 434 -17.82 -25.94 -4.74
N THR A 435 -17.84 -24.65 -5.01
CA THR A 435 -19.01 -23.76 -4.90
C THR A 435 -18.82 -22.56 -5.81
N THR A 436 -19.86 -21.73 -5.99
CA THR A 436 -19.74 -20.47 -6.73
C THR A 436 -20.45 -19.37 -5.98
N HIS A 437 -19.68 -18.40 -5.51
CA HIS A 437 -20.20 -17.15 -4.95
C HIS A 437 -20.47 -16.16 -6.08
N ARG A 438 -21.65 -15.54 -6.05
CA ARG A 438 -22.06 -14.52 -7.03
C ARG A 438 -22.43 -13.25 -6.29
N VAL A 439 -21.79 -12.15 -6.63
CA VAL A 439 -22.08 -10.84 -6.04
C VAL A 439 -22.38 -9.86 -7.17
N ILE A 440 -23.54 -9.21 -7.09
CA ILE A 440 -23.89 -8.07 -7.96
C ILE A 440 -23.53 -6.81 -7.22
N GLU A 441 -22.74 -5.96 -7.87
CA GLU A 441 -22.14 -4.76 -7.29
C GLU A 441 -22.64 -3.50 -8.02
N PRO A 442 -23.85 -2.99 -7.69
CA PRO A 442 -24.34 -1.72 -8.22
C PRO A 442 -23.53 -0.54 -7.66
N ARG A 443 -23.33 0.47 -8.48
CA ARG A 443 -22.58 1.68 -8.16
C ARG A 443 -23.16 2.88 -8.84
N GLY A 444 -23.15 4.02 -8.17
CA GLY A 444 -23.65 5.25 -8.77
C GLY A 444 -23.17 6.49 -8.05
N SER A 445 -23.04 7.56 -8.82
CA SER A 445 -22.70 8.89 -8.30
C SER A 445 -23.47 9.95 -9.03
N ILE A 446 -23.92 10.97 -8.32
CA ILE A 446 -24.60 12.16 -8.86
C ILE A 446 -23.77 13.37 -8.47
N SER A 447 -23.50 14.25 -9.43
CA SER A 447 -22.85 15.55 -9.21
C SER A 447 -23.76 16.66 -9.66
N ILE A 448 -24.12 17.54 -8.74
CA ILE A 448 -24.86 18.77 -8.99
C ILE A 448 -23.88 19.93 -8.85
N GLN A 449 -23.76 20.75 -9.88
CA GLN A 449 -22.88 21.91 -9.96
C GLN A 449 -23.71 23.19 -10.02
N PRO A 450 -24.05 23.80 -8.86
CA PRO A 450 -24.83 25.06 -8.81
C PRO A 450 -24.08 26.23 -9.46
N THR A 451 -22.74 26.21 -9.40
CA THR A 451 -21.87 27.21 -10.04
C THR A 451 -20.65 26.51 -10.66
N GLU A 452 -19.85 27.22 -11.45
CA GLU A 452 -18.60 26.69 -11.99
C GLU A 452 -17.55 26.40 -10.89
N GLN A 453 -17.72 26.97 -9.70
CA GLN A 453 -16.80 26.87 -8.57
C GLN A 453 -17.27 25.89 -7.48
N THR A 454 -18.51 25.38 -7.56
CA THR A 454 -19.07 24.54 -6.49
C THR A 454 -19.72 23.29 -7.04
N SER A 455 -19.60 22.17 -6.32
CA SER A 455 -20.37 20.96 -6.60
C SER A 455 -20.81 20.26 -5.32
N ILE A 456 -21.98 19.64 -5.37
CA ILE A 456 -22.52 18.74 -4.37
C ILE A 456 -22.58 17.36 -5.02
N LYS A 457 -22.05 16.35 -4.34
CA LYS A 457 -22.01 15.01 -4.88
C LYS A 457 -22.59 14.01 -3.89
N LEU A 458 -23.29 13.01 -4.41
CA LEU A 458 -23.81 11.87 -3.69
C LEU A 458 -23.33 10.60 -4.39
N GLY A 459 -23.00 9.57 -3.64
CA GLY A 459 -22.55 8.31 -4.23
C GLY A 459 -22.89 7.11 -3.37
N TYR A 460 -23.08 5.98 -4.04
CA TYR A 460 -23.25 4.67 -3.47
C TYR A 460 -22.41 3.66 -4.25
N ALA A 461 -21.79 2.70 -3.55
CA ALA A 461 -21.13 1.57 -4.17
C ALA A 461 -21.25 0.34 -3.29
N ARG A 462 -21.61 -0.79 -3.91
CA ARG A 462 -21.37 -2.14 -3.38
C ARG A 462 -20.11 -2.70 -3.99
N THR A 463 -19.29 -3.33 -3.16
CA THR A 463 -18.02 -3.94 -3.56
C THR A 463 -17.83 -5.27 -2.85
N SER A 464 -17.02 -6.19 -3.44
CA SER A 464 -16.73 -7.47 -2.81
C SER A 464 -15.25 -7.82 -2.87
N GLN A 465 -14.82 -8.68 -1.94
CA GLN A 465 -13.45 -9.17 -1.83
C GLN A 465 -13.46 -10.67 -1.52
N ASN A 466 -12.59 -11.42 -2.23
CA ASN A 466 -12.50 -12.88 -2.13
C ASN A 466 -11.16 -13.38 -1.55
N ILE A 467 -10.14 -12.53 -1.47
CA ILE A 467 -8.84 -12.83 -0.88
C ILE A 467 -8.72 -12.02 0.40
N HIS A 468 -8.51 -12.69 1.52
CA HIS A 468 -8.49 -12.09 2.85
C HIS A 468 -7.11 -12.24 3.47
N ALA A 469 -6.43 -11.14 3.80
CA ALA A 469 -5.21 -11.18 4.60
C ALA A 469 -5.59 -11.15 6.10
N LEU A 470 -5.22 -12.19 6.80
CA LEU A 470 -5.48 -12.36 8.23
C LEU A 470 -4.25 -11.94 9.01
N ARG A 471 -4.42 -10.96 9.89
CA ARG A 471 -3.35 -10.32 10.65
C ARG A 471 -3.61 -10.42 12.13
N ASN A 472 -2.58 -10.79 12.88
CA ASN A 472 -2.64 -10.77 14.35
C ASN A 472 -2.34 -9.40 14.95
N GLN A 473 -1.73 -8.52 14.17
CA GLN A 473 -1.28 -7.20 14.59
C GLN A 473 -1.90 -6.13 13.70
N SER A 474 -1.85 -4.90 14.15
CA SER A 474 -2.34 -3.75 13.39
C SER A 474 -1.52 -3.44 12.12
N THR A 475 -0.37 -4.08 11.93
CA THR A 475 0.53 -3.83 10.81
C THR A 475 0.70 -5.06 9.93
N SER A 476 0.86 -4.83 8.61
CA SER A 476 1.21 -5.88 7.65
C SER A 476 2.58 -6.49 7.98
N THR A 477 2.65 -7.80 8.01
CA THR A 477 3.88 -8.54 8.29
C THR A 477 4.12 -9.61 7.23
N PRO A 478 5.35 -10.08 7.04
CA PRO A 478 5.63 -11.20 6.15
C PRO A 478 5.08 -12.55 6.66
N PHE A 479 4.46 -12.55 7.84
CA PHE A 479 3.77 -13.70 8.42
C PHE A 479 2.25 -13.66 8.25
N ASP A 480 1.70 -12.64 7.55
CA ASP A 480 0.28 -12.58 7.26
C ASP A 480 -0.16 -13.83 6.50
N ARG A 481 -1.24 -14.45 6.94
CA ARG A 481 -1.85 -15.62 6.28
C ARG A 481 -2.96 -15.14 5.35
N TYR A 482 -3.09 -15.80 4.22
CA TYR A 482 -4.12 -15.46 3.23
C TYR A 482 -5.14 -16.59 3.14
N ALA A 483 -6.41 -16.24 3.34
CA ALA A 483 -7.56 -17.10 3.05
C ALA A 483 -8.24 -16.65 1.77
N ILE A 484 -8.94 -17.56 1.12
CA ILE A 484 -9.90 -17.24 0.04
C ILE A 484 -11.31 -17.60 0.48
N SER A 485 -12.29 -16.96 -0.13
CA SER A 485 -13.70 -17.39 0.02
C SER A 485 -13.83 -18.85 -0.38
N SER A 486 -14.53 -19.66 0.43
CA SER A 486 -14.61 -21.11 0.30
C SER A 486 -16.05 -21.61 0.51
N ASN A 487 -16.24 -22.92 0.74
CA ASN A 487 -17.53 -23.45 1.18
C ASN A 487 -17.92 -22.96 2.60
N ILE A 488 -16.93 -22.56 3.43
CA ILE A 488 -17.14 -22.08 4.80
C ILE A 488 -17.34 -20.57 4.83
N PHE A 489 -16.46 -19.81 4.17
CA PHE A 489 -16.48 -18.34 4.19
C PHE A 489 -16.96 -17.75 2.88
N LYS A 490 -17.99 -16.90 3.00
CA LYS A 490 -18.50 -16.10 1.88
C LYS A 490 -17.55 -14.95 1.57
N PRO A 491 -17.66 -14.34 0.36
CA PRO A 491 -16.97 -13.08 0.08
C PRO A 491 -17.32 -12.01 1.11
N GLU A 492 -16.33 -11.21 1.48
CA GLU A 492 -16.58 -9.95 2.19
C GLU A 492 -17.31 -8.99 1.24
N VAL A 493 -18.39 -8.38 1.68
CA VAL A 493 -19.21 -7.44 0.91
C VAL A 493 -19.34 -6.14 1.66
N ALA A 494 -19.04 -5.02 1.01
CA ALA A 494 -19.18 -3.69 1.59
C ALA A 494 -20.19 -2.86 0.81
N ASP A 495 -21.05 -2.15 1.52
CA ASP A 495 -21.96 -1.11 1.03
C ASP A 495 -21.51 0.24 1.58
N GLN A 496 -21.19 1.19 0.70
CA GLN A 496 -20.77 2.53 1.11
C GLN A 496 -21.65 3.61 0.48
N TRP A 497 -22.18 4.50 1.33
CA TRP A 497 -22.84 5.75 0.96
C TRP A 497 -21.91 6.91 1.27
N SER A 498 -21.90 7.92 0.40
CA SER A 498 -21.07 9.11 0.61
C SER A 498 -21.78 10.35 0.08
N ALA A 499 -21.54 11.46 0.77
CA ALA A 499 -22.00 12.79 0.35
C ALA A 499 -20.83 13.78 0.48
N GLY A 500 -20.71 14.71 -0.47
CA GLY A 500 -19.61 15.66 -0.46
C GLY A 500 -19.99 17.03 -1.00
N PHE A 501 -19.38 18.06 -0.43
CA PHE A 501 -19.40 19.43 -0.91
C PHE A 501 -18.00 19.86 -1.32
N PHE A 502 -17.86 20.41 -2.51
CA PHE A 502 -16.60 20.84 -3.09
C PHE A 502 -16.70 22.26 -3.56
N MET A 503 -15.69 23.06 -3.30
CA MET A 503 -15.62 24.46 -3.70
C MET A 503 -14.19 24.83 -4.11
N MET A 504 -14.05 25.68 -5.12
CA MET A 504 -12.76 26.27 -5.48
C MET A 504 -12.88 27.79 -5.59
N SER A 505 -11.78 28.51 -5.35
CA SER A 505 -11.71 29.94 -5.61
C SER A 505 -11.73 30.22 -7.12
N ALA A 506 -12.24 31.40 -7.53
CA ALA A 506 -12.32 31.78 -8.94
C ALA A 506 -10.95 31.78 -9.65
N ASP A 507 -9.88 32.09 -8.93
CA ASP A 507 -8.50 32.07 -9.42
C ASP A 507 -7.83 30.67 -9.30
N GLN A 508 -8.58 29.64 -8.89
CA GLN A 508 -8.16 28.24 -8.70
C GLN A 508 -6.98 28.06 -7.72
N LYS A 509 -6.65 29.09 -6.93
CA LYS A 509 -5.56 29.01 -5.95
C LYS A 509 -5.91 28.12 -4.76
N TYR A 510 -7.18 28.15 -4.35
CA TYR A 510 -7.67 27.41 -3.21
C TYR A 510 -8.79 26.47 -3.63
N ASP A 511 -8.80 25.28 -3.10
CA ASP A 511 -9.95 24.39 -3.11
C ASP A 511 -10.22 23.82 -1.72
N PHE A 512 -11.50 23.54 -1.50
CA PHE A 512 -12.06 23.04 -0.28
C PHE A 512 -12.93 21.84 -0.57
N SER A 513 -12.85 20.81 0.26
CA SER A 513 -13.79 19.68 0.24
C SER A 513 -14.22 19.30 1.66
N LEU A 514 -15.49 18.92 1.77
CA LEU A 514 -16.08 18.28 2.95
C LEU A 514 -16.81 17.04 2.46
N GLU A 515 -16.36 15.87 2.89
CA GLU A 515 -16.96 14.59 2.50
C GLU A 515 -17.40 13.83 3.75
N GLY A 516 -18.60 13.24 3.74
CA GLY A 516 -19.08 12.31 4.74
C GLY A 516 -19.30 10.94 4.14
N TYR A 517 -19.09 9.88 4.93
CA TYR A 517 -19.33 8.51 4.50
C TYR A 517 -19.93 7.64 5.60
N TYR A 518 -20.69 6.64 5.19
CA TYR A 518 -21.17 5.54 6.00
C TYR A 518 -20.97 4.24 5.23
N LYS A 519 -20.34 3.25 5.87
CA LYS A 519 -20.00 1.95 5.27
C LYS A 519 -20.40 0.82 6.20
N THR A 520 -21.05 -0.20 5.67
CA THR A 520 -21.29 -1.49 6.31
C THR A 520 -20.51 -2.56 5.57
N ILE A 521 -20.08 -3.58 6.28
CA ILE A 521 -19.30 -4.70 5.72
C ILE A 521 -19.85 -5.99 6.31
N ASP A 522 -20.20 -6.93 5.43
CA ASP A 522 -20.63 -8.28 5.79
C ASP A 522 -19.47 -9.26 5.58
N ASN A 523 -19.45 -10.32 6.40
CA ASN A 523 -18.45 -11.39 6.37
C ASN A 523 -17.00 -10.91 6.65
N VAL A 524 -16.83 -9.92 7.53
CA VAL A 524 -15.50 -9.54 8.04
C VAL A 524 -14.89 -10.71 8.78
N LEU A 525 -13.66 -11.07 8.48
CA LEU A 525 -12.95 -12.18 9.11
C LEU A 525 -12.02 -11.70 10.22
N ASP A 526 -12.04 -12.40 11.36
CA ASP A 526 -11.09 -12.20 12.45
C ASP A 526 -10.82 -13.53 13.17
N TYR A 527 -9.72 -13.60 13.92
CA TYR A 527 -9.38 -14.78 14.72
C TYR A 527 -10.35 -14.98 15.88
N ARG A 528 -10.62 -16.24 16.22
CA ARG A 528 -11.33 -16.62 17.44
C ARG A 528 -10.59 -16.10 18.67
N ASP A 529 -11.30 -15.80 19.75
CA ASP A 529 -10.67 -15.41 21.02
C ASP A 529 -9.71 -16.51 21.52
N GLY A 530 -8.56 -16.07 22.02
CA GLY A 530 -7.48 -16.96 22.46
C GLY A 530 -6.73 -17.67 21.34
N LYS A 531 -7.11 -17.47 20.08
CA LYS A 531 -6.38 -17.96 18.90
C LYS A 531 -5.59 -16.83 18.29
N SER A 532 -4.41 -17.16 17.81
CA SER A 532 -3.53 -16.25 17.11
C SER A 532 -2.76 -17.05 16.07
N PHE A 533 -1.70 -16.51 15.54
CA PHE A 533 -0.76 -17.23 14.69
C PHE A 533 -0.37 -18.56 15.40
N SER A 534 -0.79 -19.68 14.84
CA SER A 534 -0.53 -21.01 15.36
C SER A 534 0.04 -21.91 14.26
N SER A 535 0.65 -23.03 14.65
CA SER A 535 1.10 -24.06 13.72
C SER A 535 -0.04 -24.89 13.12
N GLU A 536 -1.29 -24.58 13.45
CA GLU A 536 -2.45 -25.20 12.80
C GLU A 536 -2.49 -24.82 11.33
N ILE A 537 -2.61 -25.83 10.47
CA ILE A 537 -2.58 -25.64 9.02
C ILE A 537 -3.94 -25.18 8.49
N GLU A 538 -5.01 -25.72 9.05
CA GLU A 538 -6.38 -25.43 8.64
C GLU A 538 -6.78 -24.04 9.17
N LEU A 539 -6.49 -23.02 8.38
CA LEU A 539 -6.71 -21.64 8.75
C LEU A 539 -8.18 -21.32 9.08
N GLU A 540 -9.11 -21.94 8.36
CA GLU A 540 -10.54 -21.71 8.50
C GLU A 540 -11.08 -22.12 9.88
N ARG A 541 -10.39 -23.01 10.62
CA ARG A 541 -10.72 -23.37 12.01
C ARG A 541 -10.43 -22.27 13.02
N LEU A 542 -9.49 -21.38 12.68
CA LEU A 542 -8.98 -20.34 13.58
C LEU A 542 -9.77 -19.03 13.49
N ILE A 543 -10.63 -18.89 12.48
CA ILE A 543 -11.29 -17.63 12.16
C ILE A 543 -12.80 -17.73 12.25
N LEU A 544 -13.42 -16.57 12.41
CA LEU A 544 -14.86 -16.35 12.44
C LEU A 544 -15.21 -15.23 11.45
N ALA A 545 -16.45 -15.25 10.96
CA ALA A 545 -17.00 -14.20 10.13
C ALA A 545 -18.04 -13.38 10.91
N GLY A 546 -18.08 -12.09 10.65
CA GLY A 546 -19.04 -11.17 11.30
C GLY A 546 -19.31 -9.94 10.46
N GLU A 547 -19.69 -8.87 11.11
CA GLU A 547 -20.10 -7.61 10.52
C GLU A 547 -19.16 -6.48 10.91
N GLY A 548 -18.97 -5.53 10.02
CA GLY A 548 -18.24 -4.29 10.25
C GLY A 548 -19.08 -3.07 9.92
N LYS A 549 -18.81 -1.95 10.58
CA LYS A 549 -19.34 -0.64 10.21
C LYS A 549 -18.31 0.45 10.42
N SER A 550 -18.24 1.38 9.49
CA SER A 550 -17.41 2.57 9.65
C SER A 550 -18.11 3.81 9.09
N TYR A 551 -17.89 4.94 9.73
CA TYR A 551 -18.44 6.22 9.31
C TYR A 551 -17.54 7.36 9.73
N GLY A 552 -17.63 8.48 9.01
CA GLY A 552 -16.77 9.62 9.30
C GLY A 552 -17.01 10.81 8.39
N ALA A 553 -16.26 11.88 8.69
CA ALA A 553 -16.22 13.10 7.93
C ALA A 553 -14.76 13.47 7.61
N GLU A 554 -14.52 13.88 6.37
CA GLU A 554 -13.22 14.28 5.83
C GLU A 554 -13.30 15.76 5.42
N PHE A 555 -12.41 16.57 5.93
CA PHE A 555 -12.22 17.96 5.57
C PHE A 555 -10.87 18.12 4.87
N CYS A 556 -10.81 18.87 3.77
CA CYS A 556 -9.56 19.24 3.14
C CYS A 556 -9.61 20.67 2.59
N LEU A 557 -8.58 21.44 2.93
CA LEU A 557 -8.32 22.76 2.35
C LEU A 557 -6.96 22.70 1.66
N ARG A 558 -6.93 22.98 0.35
CA ARG A 558 -5.70 22.99 -0.45
C ARG A 558 -5.38 24.37 -0.98
N LYS A 559 -4.11 24.67 -1.06
CA LYS A 559 -3.55 25.82 -1.77
C LYS A 559 -2.66 25.31 -2.90
N ASN A 560 -3.13 25.45 -4.13
CA ASN A 560 -2.53 24.83 -5.32
C ASN A 560 -1.48 25.70 -6.01
N LEU A 561 -1.57 27.02 -5.92
CA LEU A 561 -0.76 27.95 -6.70
C LEU A 561 0.01 28.94 -5.81
N GLY A 562 1.17 29.36 -6.31
CA GLY A 562 2.02 30.37 -5.67
C GLY A 562 3.36 29.80 -5.17
N LYS A 563 4.09 30.59 -4.41
CA LYS A 563 5.36 30.16 -3.80
C LYS A 563 5.14 29.15 -2.67
N LEU A 564 4.07 29.35 -1.89
CA LEU A 564 3.61 28.42 -0.85
C LEU A 564 2.44 27.63 -1.38
N THR A 565 2.55 26.31 -1.39
CA THR A 565 1.49 25.33 -1.76
C THR A 565 1.37 24.28 -0.66
N GLY A 566 0.26 23.55 -0.60
CA GLY A 566 0.06 22.51 0.39
C GLY A 566 -1.40 22.31 0.75
N TRP A 567 -1.66 21.53 1.81
CA TRP A 567 -3.03 21.25 2.28
C TRP A 567 -3.09 21.03 3.78
N ILE A 568 -4.27 21.20 4.31
CA ILE A 568 -4.69 20.79 5.65
C ILE A 568 -5.81 19.77 5.46
N ALA A 569 -5.62 18.57 5.94
CA ALA A 569 -6.60 17.50 5.94
C ALA A 569 -6.97 17.13 7.38
N TYR A 570 -8.26 16.96 7.65
CA TYR A 570 -8.76 16.45 8.92
C TYR A 570 -9.78 15.37 8.67
N THR A 571 -9.65 14.26 9.41
CA THR A 571 -10.61 13.15 9.36
C THR A 571 -11.10 12.83 10.77
N LEU A 572 -12.42 12.79 10.93
CA LEU A 572 -13.10 12.28 12.10
C LEU A 572 -13.77 10.97 11.72
N SER A 573 -13.44 9.85 12.39
CA SER A 573 -13.94 8.54 11.97
C SER A 573 -14.14 7.56 13.12
N TRP A 574 -15.05 6.60 12.91
CA TRP A 574 -15.34 5.46 13.76
C TRP A 574 -15.31 4.18 12.93
N SER A 575 -14.71 3.12 13.46
CA SER A 575 -14.69 1.79 12.86
C SER A 575 -14.96 0.75 13.93
N ARG A 576 -15.97 -0.09 13.75
CA ARG A 576 -16.40 -1.11 14.69
C ARG A 576 -16.67 -2.43 14.02
N THR A 577 -16.45 -3.52 14.74
CA THR A 577 -16.68 -4.89 14.31
C THR A 577 -17.57 -5.61 15.30
N ARG A 578 -18.37 -6.56 14.83
CA ARG A 578 -19.17 -7.49 15.64
C ARG A 578 -19.07 -8.87 15.07
N ILE A 579 -18.58 -9.83 15.85
CA ILE A 579 -18.40 -11.21 15.43
C ILE A 579 -18.91 -12.11 16.55
N ASP A 580 -19.84 -12.99 16.22
CA ASP A 580 -20.33 -13.98 17.18
C ASP A 580 -19.16 -14.89 17.63
N GLY A 581 -19.01 -15.06 18.96
CA GLY A 581 -17.88 -15.78 19.54
C GLY A 581 -16.61 -14.94 19.76
N VAL A 582 -16.67 -13.63 19.48
CA VAL A 582 -15.65 -12.66 19.88
C VAL A 582 -16.33 -11.58 20.73
N ASN A 583 -15.73 -11.21 21.85
CA ASN A 583 -16.23 -10.16 22.75
C ASN A 583 -17.73 -10.33 23.11
N ASN A 584 -18.17 -11.55 23.38
CA ASN A 584 -19.56 -11.95 23.68
C ASN A 584 -20.59 -11.55 22.59
N GLY A 585 -20.16 -11.37 21.32
CA GLY A 585 -21.03 -10.96 20.23
C GLY A 585 -21.42 -9.47 20.25
N GLU A 586 -20.80 -8.67 21.10
CA GLU A 586 -21.04 -7.23 21.19
C GLU A 586 -20.16 -6.45 20.21
N TRP A 587 -20.59 -5.21 19.86
CA TRP A 587 -19.81 -4.31 19.03
C TRP A 587 -18.55 -3.82 19.76
N TYR A 588 -17.37 -4.04 19.18
CA TYR A 588 -16.10 -3.54 19.69
C TYR A 588 -15.41 -2.64 18.62
N ASP A 589 -14.52 -1.77 19.09
CA ASP A 589 -13.74 -0.92 18.19
C ASP A 589 -12.77 -1.79 17.38
N ALA A 590 -12.71 -1.57 16.07
CA ALA A 590 -11.73 -2.25 15.22
C ALA A 590 -10.30 -1.79 15.58
N ASN A 591 -9.30 -2.65 15.39
CA ASN A 591 -7.92 -2.31 15.74
C ASN A 591 -7.36 -1.11 14.95
N ASN A 592 -7.95 -0.77 13.82
CA ASN A 592 -7.64 0.40 13.00
C ASN A 592 -8.47 1.64 13.35
N ASP A 593 -9.31 1.58 14.40
CA ASP A 593 -10.09 2.73 14.84
C ASP A 593 -9.17 3.79 15.47
N ARG A 594 -9.11 4.95 14.81
CA ARG A 594 -8.47 6.17 15.30
C ARG A 594 -9.46 7.29 15.08
N ARG A 595 -9.82 7.99 16.15
CA ARG A 595 -10.91 8.98 16.13
C ARG A 595 -10.58 10.21 15.32
N HIS A 596 -9.40 10.79 15.55
CA HIS A 596 -8.93 12.01 14.92
C HIS A 596 -7.66 11.75 14.12
N ASP A 597 -7.61 12.30 12.91
CA ASP A 597 -6.44 12.29 12.05
C ASP A 597 -6.28 13.69 11.43
N VAL A 598 -5.10 14.30 11.58
CA VAL A 598 -4.77 15.62 11.03
C VAL A 598 -3.48 15.53 10.24
N ASN A 599 -3.50 15.99 9.00
CA ASN A 599 -2.31 16.10 8.16
C ASN A 599 -2.16 17.53 7.65
N ILE A 600 -1.03 18.16 7.92
CA ILE A 600 -0.68 19.50 7.41
C ILE A 600 0.57 19.36 6.56
N VAL A 601 0.46 19.65 5.28
CA VAL A 601 1.56 19.59 4.33
C VAL A 601 1.78 20.95 3.72
N ALA A 602 3.03 21.41 3.68
CA ALA A 602 3.41 22.68 3.10
C ALA A 602 4.70 22.56 2.29
N SER A 603 4.72 23.19 1.12
CA SER A 603 5.89 23.31 0.25
C SER A 603 6.11 24.79 -0.10
N LEU A 604 7.29 25.31 0.19
CA LEU A 604 7.67 26.71 -0.02
C LEU A 604 8.85 26.79 -1.00
N LYS A 605 8.64 27.41 -2.15
CA LYS A 605 9.70 27.69 -3.13
C LYS A 605 10.47 28.95 -2.72
N LEU A 606 11.77 28.80 -2.45
CA LEU A 606 12.68 29.87 -2.07
C LEU A 606 13.63 30.19 -3.22
N GLY A 607 13.35 31.28 -3.91
CA GLY A 607 14.13 31.69 -5.08
C GLY A 607 14.08 30.68 -6.23
N LYS A 608 15.21 30.50 -6.92
CA LYS A 608 15.31 29.69 -8.14
C LYS A 608 15.67 28.21 -7.88
N TYR A 609 16.38 27.95 -6.80
CA TYR A 609 17.04 26.65 -6.61
C TYR A 609 16.53 25.90 -5.38
N TRP A 610 15.97 26.57 -4.38
CA TRP A 610 15.58 25.96 -3.12
C TRP A 610 14.08 25.76 -2.99
N ALA A 611 13.70 24.66 -2.41
CA ALA A 611 12.36 24.41 -1.90
C ALA A 611 12.44 23.80 -0.50
N LEU A 612 11.58 24.29 0.41
CA LEU A 612 11.39 23.73 1.75
C LEU A 612 10.05 23.00 1.79
N ASN A 613 10.03 21.80 2.34
CA ASN A 613 8.83 21.02 2.53
C ASN A 613 8.67 20.63 3.99
N GLY A 614 7.43 20.63 4.48
CA GLY A 614 7.09 20.18 5.81
C GLY A 614 5.80 19.37 5.80
N ALA A 615 5.73 18.35 6.66
CA ALA A 615 4.53 17.61 6.94
C ALA A 615 4.39 17.38 8.44
N TRP A 616 3.26 17.79 9.00
CA TRP A 616 2.88 17.49 10.37
C TRP A 616 1.71 16.54 10.36
N VAL A 617 1.83 15.46 11.12
CA VAL A 617 0.85 14.38 11.23
C VAL A 617 0.45 14.24 12.69
N PHE A 618 -0.84 14.15 12.96
CA PHE A 618 -1.41 13.80 14.26
C PHE A 618 -2.47 12.72 14.09
N ASN A 619 -2.41 11.69 14.93
CA ASN A 619 -3.45 10.66 15.04
C ASN A 619 -3.77 10.43 16.51
N SER A 620 -5.04 10.40 16.86
CA SER A 620 -5.44 9.89 18.18
C SER A 620 -5.10 8.40 18.31
N GLY A 621 -4.91 7.94 19.54
CA GLY A 621 -4.51 6.58 19.83
C GLY A 621 -5.42 5.53 19.21
N GLN A 622 -4.81 4.51 18.57
CA GLN A 622 -5.54 3.39 17.99
C GLN A 622 -6.02 2.42 19.08
N ALA A 623 -7.11 1.70 18.78
CA ALA A 623 -7.63 0.66 19.65
C ALA A 623 -6.70 -0.56 19.66
N PHE A 624 -6.50 -1.17 20.83
CA PHE A 624 -5.72 -2.39 20.98
C PHE A 624 -6.22 -3.23 22.17
N THR A 625 -5.85 -4.52 22.18
CA THR A 625 -6.20 -5.45 23.26
C THR A 625 -5.09 -5.46 24.32
N ALA A 626 -5.45 -5.22 25.56
CA ALA A 626 -4.56 -5.30 26.71
C ALA A 626 -5.13 -6.25 27.77
N PRO A 627 -4.28 -6.88 28.61
CA PRO A 627 -4.77 -7.66 29.73
C PRO A 627 -5.47 -6.75 30.76
N SER A 628 -6.66 -7.13 31.17
CA SER A 628 -7.45 -6.42 32.18
C SER A 628 -7.08 -6.85 33.60
N SER A 629 -6.68 -8.10 33.76
CA SER A 629 -6.23 -8.70 35.00
C SER A 629 -5.36 -9.92 34.73
N LYS A 630 -4.81 -10.51 35.78
CA LYS A 630 -4.14 -11.80 35.72
C LYS A 630 -4.45 -12.62 36.96
N TYR A 631 -4.38 -13.93 36.84
CA TYR A 631 -4.56 -14.87 37.92
C TYR A 631 -3.46 -15.95 37.85
N GLN A 632 -3.16 -16.51 39.00
CA GLN A 632 -2.15 -17.54 39.11
C GLN A 632 -2.80 -18.93 39.05
N VAL A 633 -2.27 -19.76 38.15
CA VAL A 633 -2.63 -21.18 38.06
C VAL A 633 -1.38 -21.99 38.34
N ILE A 634 -1.34 -22.65 39.52
CA ILE A 634 -0.14 -23.30 40.03
C ILE A 634 1.01 -22.27 40.12
N ASP A 635 2.06 -22.39 39.34
CA ASP A 635 3.19 -21.47 39.35
C ASP A 635 3.23 -20.54 38.13
N ASN A 636 2.16 -20.53 37.29
CA ASN A 636 2.10 -19.73 36.07
C ASN A 636 1.08 -18.60 36.23
N TRP A 637 1.49 -17.39 35.84
CA TRP A 637 0.58 -16.26 35.66
C TRP A 637 -0.08 -16.32 34.29
N ILE A 638 -1.44 -16.22 34.29
CA ILE A 638 -2.24 -16.18 33.05
C ILE A 638 -2.92 -14.85 32.98
N TYR A 639 -2.71 -14.16 31.84
CA TYR A 639 -3.42 -12.91 31.57
C TYR A 639 -4.86 -13.17 31.18
N TYR A 640 -5.75 -12.35 31.73
CA TYR A 640 -7.15 -12.29 31.36
C TYR A 640 -7.45 -11.04 30.57
N TYR A 641 -8.07 -11.20 29.40
CA TYR A 641 -8.47 -10.14 28.48
C TYR A 641 -9.98 -10.03 28.51
N ALA A 642 -10.52 -8.95 29.12
CA ALA A 642 -11.97 -8.76 29.28
C ALA A 642 -12.61 -8.31 27.95
N GLU A 643 -11.92 -7.45 27.21
CA GLU A 643 -12.46 -6.84 25.99
C GLU A 643 -11.42 -6.84 24.88
N ARG A 644 -11.84 -7.22 23.67
CA ARG A 644 -11.04 -7.06 22.47
C ARG A 644 -10.99 -5.60 22.06
N ASN A 645 -9.78 -5.06 21.86
CA ASN A 645 -9.54 -3.66 21.50
C ASN A 645 -10.17 -2.63 22.46
N GLY A 646 -10.32 -2.98 23.76
CA GLY A 646 -10.93 -2.14 24.77
C GLY A 646 -10.07 -0.96 25.25
N TYR A 647 -8.81 -0.89 24.84
CA TYR A 647 -7.86 0.14 25.25
C TYR A 647 -7.41 1.01 24.09
N ARG A 648 -6.86 2.20 24.40
CA ARG A 648 -6.31 3.14 23.42
C ARG A 648 -4.81 3.32 23.64
N ALA A 649 -4.05 3.21 22.56
CA ALA A 649 -2.63 3.56 22.55
C ALA A 649 -2.46 5.08 22.75
N PRO A 650 -1.29 5.54 23.18
CA PRO A 650 -0.99 6.97 23.23
C PRO A 650 -1.12 7.62 21.84
N ASP A 651 -1.43 8.92 21.84
CA ASP A 651 -1.53 9.71 20.60
C ASP A 651 -0.20 9.76 19.85
N TYR A 652 -0.30 9.64 18.54
CA TYR A 652 0.81 9.74 17.62
C TYR A 652 0.88 11.12 16.99
N HIS A 653 2.05 11.78 17.00
CA HIS A 653 2.28 12.97 16.18
C HIS A 653 3.75 13.15 15.80
N ARG A 654 3.99 13.77 14.65
CA ARG A 654 5.31 13.92 14.09
C ARG A 654 5.38 15.14 13.16
N LEU A 655 6.52 15.81 13.15
CA LEU A 655 6.86 16.84 12.16
C LEU A 655 8.07 16.38 11.36
N ASP A 656 7.91 16.30 10.05
CA ASP A 656 8.97 16.01 9.09
C ASP A 656 9.26 17.29 8.28
N ILE A 657 10.53 17.56 8.04
CA ILE A 657 10.95 18.69 7.20
C ILE A 657 11.99 18.24 6.18
N SER A 658 12.01 18.89 5.03
CA SER A 658 13.09 18.70 4.06
C SER A 658 13.40 19.99 3.29
N ALA A 659 14.66 20.14 2.88
CA ALA A 659 15.12 21.20 2.01
C ALA A 659 15.74 20.57 0.76
N SER A 660 15.32 21.00 -0.41
CA SER A 660 15.87 20.54 -1.67
C SER A 660 16.53 21.69 -2.43
N TRP A 661 17.75 21.45 -2.92
CA TRP A 661 18.47 22.35 -3.81
C TRP A 661 18.55 21.71 -5.18
N THR A 662 17.97 22.35 -6.20
CA THR A 662 17.91 21.81 -7.56
C THR A 662 18.54 22.80 -8.54
N LYS A 663 19.59 22.35 -9.27
CA LYS A 663 20.22 23.10 -10.35
C LYS A 663 20.02 22.36 -11.67
N LYS A 664 19.19 22.94 -12.54
CA LYS A 664 18.98 22.47 -13.91
C LYS A 664 20.03 23.10 -14.80
N GLY A 665 20.96 22.29 -15.31
CA GLY A 665 21.89 22.65 -16.38
C GLY A 665 21.31 22.35 -17.78
N ARG A 666 22.08 22.59 -18.84
CA ARG A 666 21.65 22.29 -20.21
C ARG A 666 21.50 20.78 -20.47
N ARG A 667 22.38 19.95 -19.94
CA ARG A 667 22.42 18.49 -20.13
C ARG A 667 22.15 17.71 -18.85
N VAL A 668 22.39 18.33 -17.70
CA VAL A 668 22.39 17.64 -16.41
C VAL A 668 21.55 18.41 -15.40
N THR A 669 20.74 17.69 -14.65
CA THR A 669 20.05 18.20 -13.47
C THR A 669 20.67 17.57 -12.23
N ASN A 670 21.11 18.40 -11.29
CA ASN A 670 21.64 18.00 -9.99
C ASN A 670 20.66 18.44 -8.92
N GLN A 671 20.33 17.54 -7.99
CA GLN A 671 19.51 17.86 -6.86
C GLN A 671 20.08 17.25 -5.58
N TRP A 672 20.24 18.08 -4.56
CA TRP A 672 20.50 17.66 -3.19
C TRP A 672 19.21 17.77 -2.38
N VAL A 673 18.94 16.77 -1.57
CA VAL A 673 17.81 16.78 -0.63
C VAL A 673 18.35 16.51 0.77
N PHE A 674 18.04 17.39 1.69
CA PHE A 674 18.31 17.27 3.11
C PHE A 674 17.00 17.11 3.83
N GLY A 675 16.86 16.08 4.65
CA GLY A 675 15.62 15.80 5.37
C GLY A 675 15.87 15.54 6.85
N ILE A 676 14.87 15.82 7.65
CA ILE A 676 14.79 15.43 9.05
C ILE A 676 13.39 14.84 9.27
N TYR A 677 13.36 13.58 9.60
CA TYR A 677 12.17 12.88 10.04
C TYR A 677 12.03 13.03 11.54
N ASN A 678 10.82 13.30 12.04
CA ASN A 678 10.53 13.47 13.45
C ASN A 678 11.39 14.56 14.13
N LEU A 679 11.27 15.78 13.64
CA LEU A 679 12.12 16.92 14.00
C LEU A 679 12.23 17.17 15.51
N TYR A 680 11.17 16.95 16.28
CA TYR A 680 11.16 17.18 17.72
C TYR A 680 11.36 15.89 18.54
N ASN A 681 11.87 14.81 17.91
CA ASN A 681 12.34 13.59 18.56
C ASN A 681 11.31 12.92 19.49
N ARG A 682 10.05 12.87 19.07
CA ARG A 682 9.00 12.19 19.85
C ARG A 682 9.11 10.67 19.66
N TYR A 683 9.10 9.94 20.75
CA TYR A 683 8.99 8.48 20.74
C TYR A 683 7.52 8.08 20.58
N ASN A 684 7.09 7.85 19.34
CA ASN A 684 5.73 7.46 19.01
C ASN A 684 5.51 5.96 19.27
N PRO A 685 4.30 5.54 19.68
CA PRO A 685 4.01 4.13 19.94
C PRO A 685 4.06 3.33 18.62
N TYR A 686 4.86 2.27 18.61
CA TYR A 686 4.90 1.26 17.56
C TYR A 686 4.26 -0.05 18.03
N LEU A 687 4.66 -0.52 19.20
CA LEU A 687 4.14 -1.72 19.85
C LEU A 687 4.03 -1.47 21.35
N ILE A 688 3.00 -2.02 21.97
CA ILE A 688 2.84 -2.04 23.41
C ILE A 688 2.94 -3.49 23.85
N THR A 689 3.89 -3.80 24.72
CA THR A 689 4.12 -5.11 25.33
C THR A 689 3.78 -5.08 26.82
N PHE A 690 3.58 -6.24 27.38
CA PHE A 690 3.27 -6.40 28.81
C PHE A 690 4.32 -7.32 29.43
N GLU A 691 5.03 -6.81 30.42
CA GLU A 691 6.06 -7.55 31.15
C GLU A 691 5.69 -7.65 32.63
N ASP A 692 5.93 -8.84 33.19
CA ASP A 692 5.74 -9.06 34.61
C ASP A 692 7.02 -8.72 35.38
N SER A 693 6.85 -8.20 36.62
CA SER A 693 7.94 -8.11 37.59
C SER A 693 8.50 -9.50 37.91
N ASP A 694 9.72 -9.59 38.44
CA ASP A 694 10.42 -10.85 38.75
C ASP A 694 9.59 -11.82 39.57
N ASN A 695 8.71 -11.32 40.47
CA ASN A 695 7.80 -12.13 41.27
C ASN A 695 6.42 -12.33 40.64
N GLY A 696 6.19 -11.85 39.42
CA GLY A 696 4.90 -11.91 38.72
C GLY A 696 3.77 -11.06 39.32
N ALA A 697 4.02 -10.35 40.48
CA ALA A 697 2.97 -9.65 41.17
C ALA A 697 2.43 -8.41 40.48
N ARG A 698 3.23 -7.79 39.64
CA ARG A 698 2.88 -6.57 38.87
C ARG A 698 3.15 -6.76 37.40
N THR A 699 2.25 -6.25 36.58
CA THR A 699 2.44 -6.15 35.12
C THR A 699 2.68 -4.71 34.74
N ARG A 700 3.71 -4.45 33.95
CA ARG A 700 4.04 -3.14 33.39
C ARG A 700 3.76 -3.15 31.89
N ALA A 701 3.07 -2.13 31.39
CA ALA A 701 2.98 -1.88 29.97
C ALA A 701 4.24 -1.14 29.53
N GLU A 702 4.90 -1.64 28.49
CA GLU A 702 6.08 -1.04 27.89
C GLU A 702 5.79 -0.61 26.45
N GLN A 703 6.08 0.65 26.14
CA GLN A 703 5.96 1.18 24.80
C GLN A 703 7.28 1.05 24.04
N ILE A 704 7.25 0.31 22.96
CA ILE A 704 8.35 0.25 21.99
C ILE A 704 8.11 1.30 20.92
N SER A 705 9.14 2.09 20.61
CA SER A 705 9.16 3.11 19.57
C SER A 705 10.26 2.81 18.58
N LEU A 706 10.02 2.96 17.28
CA LEU A 706 11.01 2.62 16.24
C LEU A 706 11.98 3.76 15.97
N PHE A 707 11.48 4.99 15.87
CA PHE A 707 12.26 6.13 15.42
C PHE A 707 12.15 7.32 16.37
N GLY A 708 13.32 7.86 16.72
CA GLY A 708 13.45 9.23 17.17
C GLY A 708 13.67 10.15 15.97
N ILE A 709 14.53 11.19 16.14
CA ILE A 709 14.96 12.08 15.06
C ILE A 709 15.85 11.31 14.07
N VAL A 710 15.51 11.37 12.76
CA VAL A 710 16.31 10.73 11.72
C VAL A 710 16.68 11.74 10.63
N PRO A 711 17.94 12.19 10.58
CA PRO A 711 18.43 13.01 9.47
C PRO A 711 18.64 12.17 8.22
N SER A 712 18.46 12.79 7.06
CA SER A 712 18.69 12.15 5.77
C SER A 712 19.31 13.12 4.77
N ILE A 713 20.08 12.55 3.84
CA ILE A 713 20.65 13.28 2.71
C ILE A 713 20.58 12.36 1.48
N SER A 714 20.22 12.94 0.34
CA SER A 714 20.33 12.25 -0.93
C SER A 714 20.79 13.18 -2.04
N TYR A 715 21.48 12.60 -3.01
CA TYR A 715 21.94 13.27 -4.22
C TYR A 715 21.32 12.61 -5.43
N ASN A 716 20.64 13.38 -6.27
CA ASN A 716 20.00 12.95 -7.50
C ASN A 716 20.70 13.60 -8.69
N PHE A 717 21.07 12.78 -9.64
CA PHE A 717 21.69 13.16 -10.90
C PHE A 717 20.83 12.66 -12.05
N LYS A 718 20.50 13.55 -13.04
CA LYS A 718 19.75 13.18 -14.26
C LYS A 718 20.38 13.87 -15.47
N PHE A 719 20.52 13.13 -16.59
CA PHE A 719 21.05 13.63 -17.85
C PHE A 719 20.17 13.27 -19.04
#